data_ab9c166db86ac8f2ef65a8b508320e3d
#
_entry.id   ab9c166db86ac8f2ef65a8b508320e3d
#
_cell.length_a   1.000
_cell.length_b   1.000
_cell.length_c   1.000
_cell.angle_alpha   90.00
_cell.angle_beta   90.00
_cell.angle_gamma   90.00
#
_symmetry.space_group_name_H-M   'P 1'
#
loop_
_entity.id
_entity.type
_entity.pdbx_description
1 polymer ?
#
loop_
_entity_poly.entity_id
_entity_poly.type
_entity_poly.pdbx_seq_one_letter_code
_entity_poly.pdbx_strand_id
1 'polypeptide(L)'
;MNRSRFLFSLFLLVASTINLSGQQLGGTLAISGNQILVGEANNGTMSGIVYVFDQQADTWSETSQIMVSDQVRVPDGFGRAISVNEETLLAGAPLENDGIGAAYVFQRDGAGVWNQVARLQPARESAGARFGSEVVLQDNMAVISAPDTNDGAGMVHTFLRSPNGDWSEEETLSTPGSGEGRGFGGKLALDGTTLLIGSANETGETSSVFAFRRDPAAEKWHAAGELIAESLPERSGYGAVLGVSGGLAFVGAAGMNNRTGLVFVFEHKDDEWSIQTRLGPLIADLNASFGSSLAFDGSDVLVGAPGSTNGLGALYRFHRNGSGQWIGASTLTSESFETDRRASFGGSVSIRNGLAVIGAPGVDVGSGAATVFRRDGRSGWAEEAVLITEMRGFPVIAGGEIECSDGQAAAFDCKDVNITAFLPIKDLGGTRGTRVNDVWGWTSPTTGREIAIVGRTNGTSFVDISDPYNPHFLGDLPATEGSRHMIWRDIKVYRDHAYIVADAALEHGVQVFDLRQLEEVRGDPVTFKPTNLYSGIHSAHNIVINEETGFAYTVGNSGGGETCGGGLHMIDLADPAEPKFAGCFAQEGTGRRGSGYAHDAQCVIYRGPDTEHAGKEVCFGLNETHLNIADVSDKNVSVSIATTSYPNVAYAHQGWLTDDHRYFFMNDEGDEPQGLVEGTRTLVWDVTDLDDPILAKEYIAETTATDHNLYIVGDVMYQSNYSAGFRVLDISDPVDPVEIGFFDTSPYEGGASWSNYPFFKSGIIAVTGTGDGLFLLKNMAQRRLVP
;
A
#
# COMPACT_ATOMS: atom_id res chain seq x y z
N MET A 1 18.77 34.64 -30.52
CA MET A 1 19.52 33.91 -29.46
C MET A 1 18.67 33.96 -28.20
N ASN A 2 17.72 33.05 -28.10
CA ASN A 2 16.90 32.85 -26.89
C ASN A 2 17.16 31.44 -26.38
N ARG A 3 17.77 31.33 -25.19
CA ARG A 3 17.98 30.09 -24.50
C ARG A 3 16.69 29.77 -23.75
N SER A 4 15.94 28.81 -24.24
CA SER A 4 14.83 28.15 -23.49
C SER A 4 15.44 27.40 -22.32
N ARG A 5 15.09 27.83 -21.11
CA ARG A 5 15.31 27.07 -19.88
C ARG A 5 14.23 26.00 -19.81
N PHE A 6 14.59 24.75 -20.03
CA PHE A 6 13.77 23.61 -19.65
C PHE A 6 13.78 23.53 -18.12
N LEU A 7 12.70 23.97 -17.49
CA LEU A 7 12.37 23.63 -16.12
C LEU A 7 11.79 22.20 -16.14
N PHE A 8 12.56 21.25 -15.67
CA PHE A 8 12.04 19.96 -15.25
C PHE A 8 11.24 20.20 -13.94
N SER A 9 9.93 20.41 -14.10
CA SER A 9 9.03 20.33 -12.95
C SER A 9 8.90 18.87 -12.57
N LEU A 10 9.44 18.53 -11.41
CA LEU A 10 9.28 17.26 -10.74
C LEU A 10 7.80 17.10 -10.41
N PHE A 11 7.10 16.24 -11.14
CA PHE A 11 5.73 15.88 -10.86
C PHE A 11 5.72 15.05 -9.57
N LEU A 12 5.33 15.69 -8.44
CA LEU A 12 4.63 14.95 -7.42
C LEU A 12 3.27 14.58 -8.04
N LEU A 13 3.11 13.32 -8.45
CA LEU A 13 1.83 12.66 -8.35
C LEU A 13 1.44 12.79 -6.87
N VAL A 14 0.47 13.64 -6.56
CA VAL A 14 -0.41 13.39 -5.46
C VAL A 14 -1.37 12.31 -5.98
N ALA A 15 -0.87 11.08 -6.14
CA ALA A 15 -1.66 9.96 -5.73
C ALA A 15 -1.99 10.31 -4.28
N SER A 16 -3.26 10.47 -3.93
CA SER A 16 -3.69 10.26 -2.58
C SER A 16 -2.87 9.07 -2.11
N THR A 17 -1.91 9.31 -1.26
CA THR A 17 -1.21 8.24 -0.60
C THR A 17 -2.25 7.65 0.34
N ILE A 18 -3.11 6.80 -0.22
CA ILE A 18 -3.55 5.67 0.56
C ILE A 18 -2.22 5.12 1.01
N ASN A 19 -1.89 5.27 2.28
CA ASN A 19 -0.76 4.60 2.87
C ASN A 19 -1.10 3.12 2.88
N LEU A 20 -1.13 2.56 1.69
CA LEU A 20 -1.15 1.15 1.42
C LEU A 20 0.26 0.67 1.73
N SER A 21 0.68 0.83 3.00
CA SER A 21 1.88 0.18 3.50
C SER A 21 1.60 -1.30 3.32
N GLY A 22 2.22 -1.90 2.32
CA GLY A 22 2.18 -3.35 2.14
C GLY A 22 2.63 -4.02 3.43
N GLN A 23 2.35 -5.28 3.57
CA GLN A 23 2.70 -6.08 4.76
C GLN A 23 4.20 -6.02 5.08
N GLN A 24 5.04 -5.75 4.05
CA GLN A 24 6.50 -5.53 4.16
C GLN A 24 7.26 -6.65 4.89
N LEU A 25 6.88 -7.90 4.65
CA LEU A 25 7.68 -9.04 5.11
C LEU A 25 9.16 -8.82 4.75
N GLY A 26 10.05 -9.08 5.67
CA GLY A 26 11.46 -8.81 5.46
C GLY A 26 11.87 -7.36 5.72
N GLY A 27 11.00 -6.53 6.29
CA GLY A 27 11.38 -5.19 6.78
C GLY A 27 12.40 -5.25 7.90
N THR A 28 12.32 -6.27 8.77
CA THR A 28 13.29 -6.57 9.82
C THR A 28 13.67 -8.04 9.83
N LEU A 29 14.95 -8.32 10.15
CA LEU A 29 15.54 -9.64 10.03
C LEU A 29 16.50 -9.93 11.21
N ALA A 30 16.46 -11.15 11.72
CA ALA A 30 17.44 -11.64 12.65
C ALA A 30 17.78 -13.13 12.41
N ILE A 31 18.96 -13.55 12.82
CA ILE A 31 19.42 -14.95 12.72
C ILE A 31 19.75 -15.44 14.11
N SER A 32 19.13 -16.53 14.56
CA SER A 32 19.38 -17.19 15.85
C SER A 32 19.64 -18.68 15.65
N GLY A 33 20.92 -19.07 15.69
CA GLY A 33 21.31 -20.46 15.48
C GLY A 33 20.94 -20.94 14.07
N ASN A 34 20.00 -21.89 14.00
CA ASN A 34 19.44 -22.45 12.77
C ASN A 34 18.08 -21.83 12.39
N GLN A 35 17.68 -20.76 13.07
CA GLN A 35 16.41 -20.07 12.80
C GLN A 35 16.65 -18.71 12.18
N ILE A 36 15.78 -18.34 11.24
CA ILE A 36 15.64 -17.00 10.68
C ILE A 36 14.32 -16.42 11.19
N LEU A 37 14.41 -15.21 11.76
CA LEU A 37 13.27 -14.45 12.25
C LEU A 37 13.02 -13.30 11.26
N VAL A 38 11.78 -13.19 10.77
CA VAL A 38 11.38 -12.21 9.77
C VAL A 38 10.20 -11.42 10.33
N GLY A 39 10.40 -10.13 10.56
CA GLY A 39 9.37 -9.24 11.08
C GLY A 39 8.45 -8.73 9.99
N GLU A 40 7.18 -8.61 10.34
CA GLU A 40 6.11 -7.99 9.58
C GLU A 40 5.25 -7.15 10.53
N ALA A 41 5.63 -5.89 10.69
CA ALA A 41 4.99 -4.98 11.63
C ALA A 41 3.63 -4.43 11.14
N ASN A 42 3.42 -4.43 9.83
CA ASN A 42 2.22 -3.90 9.19
C ASN A 42 1.51 -5.01 8.43
N ASN A 43 0.55 -5.65 9.04
CA ASN A 43 -0.18 -6.68 8.33
C ASN A 43 -1.66 -6.32 8.07
N GLY A 44 -2.01 -5.08 8.31
CA GLY A 44 -3.29 -4.46 7.92
C GLY A 44 -4.48 -4.85 8.80
N THR A 45 -4.60 -6.10 9.20
CA THR A 45 -5.78 -6.62 9.91
C THR A 45 -5.52 -7.11 11.32
N MET A 46 -4.25 -7.29 11.68
CA MET A 46 -3.83 -7.92 12.93
C MET A 46 -2.62 -7.19 13.52
N SER A 47 -2.31 -7.53 14.77
CA SER A 47 -1.01 -7.22 15.39
C SER A 47 0.15 -7.62 14.49
N GLY A 48 1.29 -6.95 14.63
CA GLY A 48 2.51 -7.33 13.93
C GLY A 48 2.94 -8.77 14.26
N ILE A 49 3.70 -9.37 13.37
CA ILE A 49 4.13 -10.77 13.46
C ILE A 49 5.63 -10.87 13.25
N VAL A 50 6.26 -11.78 14.00
CA VAL A 50 7.61 -12.27 13.70
C VAL A 50 7.49 -13.73 13.29
N TYR A 51 7.76 -14.03 12.03
CA TYR A 51 7.77 -15.38 11.48
C TYR A 51 9.09 -16.06 11.80
N VAL A 52 9.02 -17.34 12.15
CA VAL A 52 10.18 -18.18 12.44
C VAL A 52 10.32 -19.21 11.33
N PHE A 53 11.47 -19.19 10.66
CA PHE A 53 11.83 -20.17 9.65
C PHE A 53 12.95 -21.05 10.17
N ASP A 54 12.77 -22.36 10.11
CA ASP A 54 13.78 -23.37 10.44
C ASP A 54 14.37 -24.00 9.18
N GLN A 55 15.67 -24.26 9.20
CA GLN A 55 16.29 -25.07 8.17
C GLN A 55 16.02 -26.56 8.42
N GLN A 56 15.31 -27.19 7.49
CA GLN A 56 15.04 -28.63 7.49
C GLN A 56 15.74 -29.27 6.29
N ALA A 57 16.81 -30.03 6.55
CA ALA A 57 17.74 -30.53 5.52
C ALA A 57 18.26 -29.36 4.65
N ASP A 58 17.86 -29.30 3.37
CA ASP A 58 18.28 -28.28 2.40
C ASP A 58 17.19 -27.24 2.11
N THR A 59 16.11 -27.23 2.88
CA THR A 59 14.98 -26.30 2.68
C THR A 59 14.71 -25.46 3.92
N TRP A 60 14.22 -24.24 3.72
CA TRP A 60 13.72 -23.36 4.76
C TRP A 60 12.19 -23.39 4.76
N SER A 61 11.60 -23.58 5.94
CA SER A 61 10.16 -23.58 6.10
C SER A 61 9.72 -22.78 7.32
N GLU A 62 8.59 -22.08 7.21
CA GLU A 62 7.95 -21.43 8.33
C GLU A 62 7.48 -22.51 9.32
N THR A 63 7.91 -22.43 10.58
CA THR A 63 7.60 -23.42 11.62
C THR A 63 6.75 -22.85 12.74
N SER A 64 6.84 -21.56 12.99
CA SER A 64 6.04 -20.88 14.00
C SER A 64 5.95 -19.38 13.76
N GLN A 65 5.07 -18.74 14.51
CA GLN A 65 4.85 -17.29 14.48
C GLN A 65 4.82 -16.78 15.91
N ILE A 66 5.44 -15.62 16.12
CA ILE A 66 5.46 -14.92 17.41
C ILE A 66 4.57 -13.70 17.28
N MET A 67 3.58 -13.59 18.15
CA MET A 67 2.63 -12.48 18.25
C MET A 67 2.42 -12.16 19.72
N VAL A 68 2.06 -10.93 20.03
CA VAL A 68 1.73 -10.51 21.40
C VAL A 68 0.23 -10.39 21.63
N SER A 69 -0.54 -10.31 20.54
CA SER A 69 -2.00 -10.35 20.56
C SER A 69 -2.51 -11.06 19.31
N ASP A 70 -3.61 -11.77 19.43
CA ASP A 70 -4.39 -12.34 18.32
C ASP A 70 -5.64 -11.49 18.01
N GLN A 71 -5.78 -10.34 18.67
CA GLN A 71 -6.91 -9.45 18.45
C GLN A 71 -6.81 -8.79 17.08
N VAL A 72 -7.87 -8.91 16.31
CA VAL A 72 -8.11 -8.13 15.10
C VAL A 72 -8.38 -6.69 15.52
N ARG A 73 -7.87 -5.70 14.77
CA ARG A 73 -8.12 -4.26 14.92
C ARG A 73 -7.11 -3.44 15.74
N VAL A 74 -6.04 -4.00 16.21
CA VAL A 74 -5.05 -3.20 16.95
C VAL A 74 -3.68 -3.32 16.30
N PRO A 75 -3.34 -2.40 15.38
CA PRO A 75 -1.97 -2.32 14.87
C PRO A 75 -1.05 -1.90 16.02
N ASP A 76 -0.30 -2.83 16.56
CA ASP A 76 0.66 -2.58 17.63
C ASP A 76 2.09 -2.32 17.10
N GLY A 77 2.31 -2.60 15.80
CA GLY A 77 3.63 -2.48 15.16
C GLY A 77 4.64 -3.50 15.69
N PHE A 78 4.19 -4.60 16.32
CA PHE A 78 5.07 -5.64 16.83
C PHE A 78 5.95 -6.23 15.72
N GLY A 79 7.24 -6.40 16.01
CA GLY A 79 8.22 -6.87 15.02
C GLY A 79 8.77 -5.77 14.10
N ARG A 80 8.41 -4.48 14.30
CA ARG A 80 9.01 -3.34 13.58
C ARG A 80 10.51 -3.23 13.80
N ALA A 81 10.96 -3.54 15.00
CA ALA A 81 12.37 -3.71 15.35
C ALA A 81 12.54 -5.03 16.11
N ILE A 82 13.52 -5.83 15.72
CA ILE A 82 13.88 -7.07 16.40
C ILE A 82 15.39 -7.14 16.60
N SER A 83 15.79 -7.66 17.73
CA SER A 83 17.19 -7.93 18.06
C SER A 83 17.30 -9.26 18.77
N VAL A 84 18.26 -10.09 18.34
CA VAL A 84 18.47 -11.43 18.89
C VAL A 84 19.86 -11.57 19.45
N ASN A 85 19.97 -12.08 20.65
CA ASN A 85 21.20 -12.55 21.23
C ASN A 85 21.03 -14.03 21.66
N GLU A 86 21.64 -14.94 20.91
CA GLU A 86 21.52 -16.39 21.07
C GLU A 86 20.06 -16.87 21.14
N GLU A 87 19.58 -17.17 22.35
CA GLU A 87 18.22 -17.70 22.59
C GLU A 87 17.26 -16.65 23.16
N THR A 88 17.64 -15.37 23.17
CA THR A 88 16.81 -14.27 23.63
C THR A 88 16.47 -13.34 22.47
N LEU A 89 15.19 -13.11 22.22
CA LEU A 89 14.65 -12.15 21.25
C LEU A 89 14.08 -10.97 22.01
N LEU A 90 14.42 -9.77 21.56
CA LEU A 90 13.77 -8.51 21.92
C LEU A 90 13.05 -7.98 20.71
N ALA A 91 11.75 -7.72 20.83
CA ALA A 91 10.90 -7.20 19.74
C ALA A 91 10.08 -6.01 20.21
N GLY A 92 10.07 -4.95 19.42
CA GLY A 92 9.33 -3.72 19.68
C GLY A 92 7.90 -3.77 19.13
N ALA A 93 6.98 -3.08 19.84
CA ALA A 93 5.59 -2.85 19.48
C ALA A 93 5.25 -1.37 19.73
N PRO A 94 5.75 -0.44 18.88
CA PRO A 94 5.72 0.99 19.18
C PRO A 94 4.34 1.65 19.09
N LEU A 95 3.37 1.00 18.46
CA LEU A 95 2.02 1.55 18.29
C LEU A 95 1.03 1.04 19.36
N GLU A 96 1.45 0.13 20.23
CA GLU A 96 0.60 -0.41 21.29
C GLU A 96 0.09 0.69 22.23
N ASN A 97 -1.17 0.59 22.67
CA ASN A 97 -1.82 1.53 23.60
C ASN A 97 -1.71 3.00 23.13
N ASP A 98 -2.29 3.31 21.97
CA ASP A 98 -2.28 4.66 21.38
C ASP A 98 -0.87 5.24 21.22
N GLY A 99 0.08 4.38 20.84
CA GLY A 99 1.47 4.77 20.60
C GLY A 99 2.28 5.08 21.85
N ILE A 100 1.85 4.66 23.04
CA ILE A 100 2.75 4.59 24.22
C ILE A 100 3.89 3.64 23.88
N GLY A 101 3.55 2.49 23.31
CA GLY A 101 4.46 1.45 22.87
C GLY A 101 4.92 0.51 23.98
N ALA A 102 5.48 -0.61 23.56
CA ALA A 102 6.09 -1.63 24.42
C ALA A 102 7.25 -2.34 23.71
N ALA A 103 8.03 -3.08 24.46
CA ALA A 103 8.96 -4.06 23.92
C ALA A 103 8.80 -5.39 24.67
N TYR A 104 8.95 -6.48 23.94
CA TYR A 104 8.72 -7.82 24.46
C TYR A 104 9.98 -8.67 24.39
N VAL A 105 10.22 -9.42 25.44
CA VAL A 105 11.34 -10.36 25.51
C VAL A 105 10.82 -11.78 25.43
N PHE A 106 11.38 -12.54 24.49
CA PHE A 106 11.10 -13.97 24.33
C PHE A 106 12.38 -14.76 24.57
N GLN A 107 12.21 -15.94 25.15
CA GLN A 107 13.28 -16.91 25.36
C GLN A 107 12.97 -18.17 24.55
N ARG A 108 13.94 -18.63 23.74
CA ARG A 108 13.81 -19.86 22.99
C ARG A 108 14.10 -21.04 23.93
N ASP A 109 13.21 -22.02 23.96
CA ASP A 109 13.40 -23.24 24.70
C ASP A 109 14.21 -24.31 23.94
N GLY A 110 14.48 -25.44 24.59
CA GLY A 110 15.23 -26.54 24.00
C GLY A 110 14.52 -27.25 22.82
N ALA A 111 13.24 -26.96 22.59
CA ALA A 111 12.47 -27.44 21.44
C ALA A 111 12.47 -26.43 20.27
N GLY A 112 13.09 -25.27 20.47
CA GLY A 112 13.14 -24.21 19.46
C GLY A 112 11.96 -23.23 19.49
N VAL A 113 11.08 -23.35 20.47
CA VAL A 113 9.88 -22.51 20.61
C VAL A 113 10.21 -21.24 21.39
N TRP A 114 9.75 -20.10 20.88
CA TRP A 114 9.90 -18.80 21.52
C TRP A 114 8.76 -18.52 22.50
N ASN A 115 9.09 -18.37 23.78
CA ASN A 115 8.14 -18.11 24.86
C ASN A 115 8.34 -16.69 25.40
N GLN A 116 7.27 -15.90 25.50
CA GLN A 116 7.32 -14.57 26.11
C GLN A 116 7.69 -14.69 27.59
N VAL A 117 8.73 -13.97 28.01
CA VAL A 117 9.22 -13.96 29.38
C VAL A 117 9.11 -12.60 30.06
N ALA A 118 9.06 -11.51 29.29
CA ALA A 118 8.87 -10.17 29.84
C ALA A 118 8.20 -9.24 28.83
N ARG A 119 7.52 -8.20 29.37
CA ARG A 119 7.06 -7.01 28.67
C ARG A 119 7.72 -5.80 29.32
N LEU A 120 8.47 -5.04 28.53
CA LEU A 120 9.22 -3.88 28.98
C LEU A 120 8.46 -2.60 28.63
N GLN A 121 8.39 -1.70 29.58
CA GLN A 121 7.80 -0.37 29.42
C GLN A 121 8.65 0.66 30.18
N PRO A 122 8.65 1.94 29.79
CA PRO A 122 9.33 2.97 30.55
C PRO A 122 8.65 3.18 31.90
N ALA A 123 9.40 3.56 32.92
CA ALA A 123 8.86 3.85 34.25
C ALA A 123 7.85 5.02 34.25
N ARG A 124 7.90 5.85 33.22
CA ARG A 124 6.91 6.92 32.97
C ARG A 124 6.40 6.79 31.54
N GLU A 125 5.15 6.42 31.41
CA GLU A 125 4.45 6.32 30.13
C GLU A 125 4.12 7.73 29.59
N SER A 126 4.22 7.87 28.27
CA SER A 126 3.82 9.07 27.55
C SER A 126 3.08 8.65 26.28
N ALA A 127 1.86 9.14 26.10
CA ALA A 127 1.09 8.89 24.89
C ALA A 127 1.85 9.36 23.64
N GLY A 128 1.84 8.57 22.59
CA GLY A 128 2.53 8.86 21.36
C GLY A 128 4.06 8.76 21.41
N ALA A 129 4.65 8.29 22.52
CA ALA A 129 6.12 8.20 22.67
C ALA A 129 6.78 7.19 21.74
N ARG A 130 6.02 6.21 21.26
CA ARG A 130 6.45 5.09 20.40
C ARG A 130 7.62 4.30 20.99
N PHE A 131 7.53 3.97 22.28
CA PHE A 131 8.52 3.10 22.93
C PHE A 131 8.57 1.74 22.24
N GLY A 132 9.78 1.26 21.89
CA GLY A 132 9.97 0.06 21.09
C GLY A 132 10.16 0.31 19.58
N SER A 133 10.31 1.58 19.16
CA SER A 133 10.58 1.93 17.76
C SER A 133 11.87 1.32 17.23
N GLU A 134 12.94 1.33 18.04
CA GLU A 134 14.19 0.62 17.80
C GLU A 134 14.57 -0.16 19.06
N VAL A 135 15.13 -1.34 18.88
CA VAL A 135 15.57 -2.19 19.97
C VAL A 135 16.92 -2.84 19.65
N VAL A 136 17.79 -2.88 20.63
CA VAL A 136 19.06 -3.59 20.55
C VAL A 136 19.27 -4.43 21.81
N LEU A 137 19.63 -5.68 21.63
CA LEU A 137 19.89 -6.63 22.70
C LEU A 137 21.34 -7.10 22.64
N GLN A 138 22.06 -6.95 23.72
CA GLN A 138 23.40 -7.50 23.88
C GLN A 138 23.58 -8.07 25.29
N ASP A 139 23.93 -9.33 25.40
CA ASP A 139 24.08 -10.04 26.66
C ASP A 139 22.83 -9.91 27.56
N ASN A 140 22.98 -9.26 28.71
CA ASN A 140 21.88 -8.99 29.64
C ASN A 140 21.31 -7.57 29.54
N MET A 141 21.64 -6.84 28.48
CA MET A 141 21.22 -5.45 28.30
C MET A 141 20.30 -5.30 27.12
N ALA A 142 19.16 -4.67 27.34
CA ALA A 142 18.26 -4.20 26.28
C ALA A 142 18.32 -2.66 26.22
N VAL A 143 18.47 -2.13 25.01
CA VAL A 143 18.40 -0.69 24.73
C VAL A 143 17.18 -0.45 23.84
N ILE A 144 16.28 0.42 24.26
CA ILE A 144 14.97 0.59 23.65
C ILE A 144 14.72 2.09 23.43
N SER A 145 14.30 2.48 22.26
CA SER A 145 14.03 3.87 21.93
C SER A 145 12.56 4.26 22.05
N ALA A 146 12.32 5.53 22.34
CA ALA A 146 11.04 6.22 22.34
C ALA A 146 11.22 7.60 21.67
N PRO A 147 11.33 7.64 20.31
CA PRO A 147 11.81 8.82 19.58
C PRO A 147 10.85 10.00 19.62
N ASP A 148 9.58 9.79 19.89
CA ASP A 148 8.56 10.85 19.91
C ASP A 148 8.24 11.37 21.33
N THR A 149 8.97 10.88 22.35
CA THR A 149 8.83 11.39 23.72
C THR A 149 9.17 12.89 23.80
N ASN A 150 8.47 13.62 24.67
CA ASN A 150 8.67 15.07 24.89
C ASN A 150 8.53 15.89 23.59
N ASP A 151 7.39 15.79 22.94
CA ASP A 151 7.08 16.51 21.67
C ASP A 151 8.09 16.23 20.55
N GLY A 152 8.57 14.98 20.49
CA GLY A 152 9.52 14.53 19.48
C GLY A 152 10.99 14.79 19.80
N ALA A 153 11.35 15.21 21.00
CA ALA A 153 12.77 15.30 21.40
C ALA A 153 13.43 13.93 21.44
N GLY A 154 12.67 12.92 21.88
CA GLY A 154 13.09 11.52 21.93
C GLY A 154 13.88 11.14 23.18
N MET A 155 13.81 9.86 23.51
CA MET A 155 14.53 9.26 24.63
C MET A 155 14.97 7.83 24.30
N VAL A 156 16.01 7.34 24.98
CA VAL A 156 16.48 5.95 24.88
C VAL A 156 16.59 5.40 26.29
N HIS A 157 15.99 4.24 26.49
CA HIS A 157 15.92 3.56 27.79
C HIS A 157 16.80 2.30 27.78
N THR A 158 17.54 2.09 28.86
CA THR A 158 18.34 0.89 29.07
C THR A 158 17.75 0.04 30.16
N PHE A 159 17.70 -1.27 29.90
CA PHE A 159 17.22 -2.28 30.85
C PHE A 159 18.30 -3.32 31.07
N LEU A 160 18.39 -3.79 32.31
CA LEU A 160 19.28 -4.91 32.67
C LEU A 160 18.49 -6.11 33.15
N ARG A 161 18.95 -7.28 32.72
CA ARG A 161 18.44 -8.55 33.21
C ARG A 161 19.23 -8.98 34.45
N SER A 162 18.52 -9.18 35.55
CA SER A 162 19.10 -9.72 36.76
C SER A 162 19.48 -11.19 36.60
N PRO A 163 20.34 -11.75 37.49
CA PRO A 163 20.61 -13.18 37.50
C PRO A 163 19.38 -14.09 37.70
N ASN A 164 18.31 -13.55 38.27
CA ASN A 164 17.05 -14.27 38.44
C ASN A 164 16.17 -14.25 37.18
N GLY A 165 16.57 -13.52 36.14
CA GLY A 165 15.84 -13.41 34.91
C GLY A 165 14.93 -12.16 34.79
N ASP A 166 14.76 -11.38 35.85
CA ASP A 166 13.91 -10.18 35.86
C ASP A 166 14.60 -9.03 35.19
N TRP A 167 13.83 -8.25 34.43
CA TRP A 167 14.29 -7.03 33.72
C TRP A 167 13.90 -5.79 34.49
N SER A 168 14.81 -4.86 34.66
CA SER A 168 14.58 -3.54 35.27
C SER A 168 15.19 -2.42 34.47
N GLU A 169 14.49 -1.29 34.37
CA GLU A 169 15.04 -0.07 33.78
C GLU A 169 16.22 0.43 34.62
N GLU A 170 17.34 0.71 33.97
CA GLU A 170 18.59 1.15 34.59
C GLU A 170 18.77 2.67 34.44
N GLU A 171 18.68 3.13 33.19
CA GLU A 171 18.98 4.53 32.87
C GLU A 171 18.18 5.00 31.66
N THR A 172 17.91 6.30 31.60
CA THR A 172 17.30 6.95 30.45
C THR A 172 18.27 7.97 29.86
N LEU A 173 18.51 7.90 28.56
CA LEU A 173 19.40 8.78 27.81
C LEU A 173 18.59 9.78 26.99
N SER A 174 19.11 10.98 26.87
CA SER A 174 18.56 12.08 26.05
C SER A 174 19.67 12.76 25.26
N THR A 175 19.29 13.63 24.34
CA THR A 175 20.22 14.40 23.52
C THR A 175 21.23 15.14 24.43
N PRO A 176 22.55 14.99 24.21
CA PRO A 176 23.56 15.67 24.98
C PRO A 176 23.52 17.20 24.74
N GLY A 177 23.68 17.98 25.80
CA GLY A 177 23.72 19.46 25.77
C GLY A 177 22.33 20.09 25.70
N SER A 178 22.29 21.35 25.28
CA SER A 178 21.04 22.13 25.14
C SER A 178 20.49 22.10 23.71
N GLY A 179 20.88 21.09 22.92
CA GLY A 179 20.48 20.96 21.52
C GLY A 179 18.99 20.66 21.37
N GLU A 180 18.31 21.41 20.52
CA GLU A 180 16.94 21.11 20.08
C GLU A 180 16.96 19.91 19.12
N GLY A 181 17.46 18.75 19.58
CA GLY A 181 17.42 17.51 18.80
C GLY A 181 15.99 16.98 18.72
N ARG A 182 15.53 16.61 17.53
CA ARG A 182 14.29 15.87 17.34
C ARG A 182 14.57 14.42 17.02
N GLY A 183 13.69 13.51 17.44
CA GLY A 183 13.78 12.10 17.10
C GLY A 183 15.01 11.38 17.66
N PHE A 184 15.55 11.79 18.81
CA PHE A 184 16.64 11.07 19.47
C PHE A 184 16.21 9.64 19.81
N GLY A 185 16.99 8.66 19.35
CA GLY A 185 16.61 7.25 19.39
C GLY A 185 16.01 6.75 18.07
N GLY A 186 15.99 7.55 17.00
CA GLY A 186 15.47 7.12 15.69
C GLY A 186 16.20 5.89 15.14
N LYS A 187 17.49 5.71 15.47
CA LYS A 187 18.28 4.49 15.22
C LYS A 187 19.25 4.21 16.36
N LEU A 188 19.51 2.93 16.59
CA LEU A 188 20.41 2.43 17.63
C LEU A 188 21.42 1.44 17.05
N ALA A 189 22.65 1.48 17.54
CA ALA A 189 23.64 0.43 17.33
C ALA A 189 24.52 0.26 18.57
N LEU A 190 24.75 -0.98 19.01
CA LEU A 190 25.49 -1.31 20.21
C LEU A 190 26.56 -2.37 19.91
N ASP A 191 27.80 -2.13 20.36
CA ASP A 191 28.90 -3.10 20.38
C ASP A 191 29.75 -2.93 21.65
N GLY A 192 29.71 -3.90 22.53
CA GLY A 192 30.37 -3.85 23.82
C GLY A 192 29.88 -2.69 24.69
N THR A 193 30.75 -1.73 24.92
CA THR A 193 30.44 -0.53 25.72
C THR A 193 30.14 0.71 24.88
N THR A 194 30.04 0.58 23.58
CA THR A 194 29.78 1.72 22.66
C THR A 194 28.35 1.65 22.14
N LEU A 195 27.55 2.66 22.41
CA LEU A 195 26.19 2.85 21.90
C LEU A 195 26.16 4.07 20.99
N LEU A 196 25.71 3.87 19.76
CA LEU A 196 25.38 4.96 18.83
C LEU A 196 23.89 5.22 18.82
N ILE A 197 23.51 6.48 18.86
CA ILE A 197 22.11 6.94 18.85
C ILE A 197 21.93 7.98 17.75
N GLY A 198 21.09 7.68 16.77
CA GLY A 198 20.70 8.60 15.72
C GLY A 198 19.52 9.47 16.13
N SER A 199 19.50 10.69 15.61
CA SER A 199 18.38 11.62 15.71
C SER A 199 17.87 11.97 14.32
N ALA A 200 17.45 10.99 13.55
CA ALA A 200 16.83 11.17 12.24
C ALA A 200 15.32 11.25 12.41
N ASN A 201 14.71 12.36 12.03
CA ASN A 201 13.27 12.46 11.94
C ASN A 201 12.75 11.86 10.62
N GLU A 202 11.46 11.55 10.56
CA GLU A 202 10.83 10.96 9.37
C GLU A 202 10.88 11.90 8.14
N THR A 203 11.07 13.20 8.34
CA THR A 203 11.13 14.21 7.28
C THR A 203 12.52 14.35 6.66
N GLY A 204 13.55 13.70 7.23
CA GLY A 204 14.93 13.74 6.72
C GLY A 204 15.63 15.10 6.86
N GLU A 205 15.18 15.92 7.80
CA GLU A 205 15.89 17.14 8.22
C GLU A 205 17.19 16.77 8.95
N THR A 206 18.08 17.72 9.14
CA THR A 206 19.45 17.55 9.69
C THR A 206 19.49 16.50 10.82
N SER A 207 20.17 15.40 10.57
CA SER A 207 20.29 14.29 11.50
C SER A 207 21.65 14.34 12.20
N SER A 208 21.66 14.07 13.49
CA SER A 208 22.87 13.94 14.30
C SER A 208 23.04 12.51 14.76
N VAL A 209 24.29 12.09 14.96
CA VAL A 209 24.62 10.78 15.55
C VAL A 209 25.48 11.00 16.77
N PHE A 210 25.01 10.56 17.91
CA PHE A 210 25.70 10.68 19.19
C PHE A 210 26.29 9.32 19.59
N ALA A 211 27.51 9.36 20.12
CA ALA A 211 28.14 8.21 20.73
C ALA A 211 28.03 8.30 22.25
N PHE A 212 27.71 7.19 22.87
CA PHE A 212 27.73 6.99 24.32
C PHE A 212 28.67 5.84 24.64
N ARG A 213 29.33 5.95 25.79
CA ARG A 213 30.16 4.86 26.36
C ARG A 213 29.67 4.50 27.74
N ARG A 214 29.57 3.19 27.97
CA ARG A 214 29.29 2.65 29.29
C ARG A 214 30.57 2.46 30.09
N ASP A 215 30.66 3.07 31.25
CA ASP A 215 31.72 2.78 32.20
C ASP A 215 31.41 1.44 32.89
N PRO A 216 32.24 0.40 32.67
CA PRO A 216 31.99 -0.93 33.27
C PRO A 216 32.06 -0.93 34.80
N ALA A 217 32.79 0.05 35.39
CA ALA A 217 32.98 0.10 36.86
C ALA A 217 31.82 0.88 37.56
N ALA A 218 31.35 1.95 36.89
CA ALA A 218 30.25 2.77 37.39
C ALA A 218 28.86 2.27 36.92
N GLU A 219 28.86 1.37 35.94
CA GLU A 219 27.66 0.87 35.25
C GLU A 219 26.79 2.00 34.66
N LYS A 220 27.42 3.10 34.21
CA LYS A 220 26.75 4.31 33.75
C LYS A 220 27.15 4.66 32.31
N TRP A 221 26.18 5.21 31.57
CA TRP A 221 26.39 5.73 30.24
C TRP A 221 26.85 7.20 30.28
N HIS A 222 27.86 7.53 29.51
CA HIS A 222 28.37 8.89 29.33
C HIS A 222 28.39 9.24 27.86
N ALA A 223 28.02 10.49 27.51
CA ALA A 223 28.21 11.00 26.18
C ALA A 223 29.69 10.97 25.80
N ALA A 224 30.01 10.38 24.66
CA ALA A 224 31.36 10.17 24.14
C ALA A 224 31.57 10.87 22.80
N GLY A 225 30.86 11.95 22.53
CA GLY A 225 30.97 12.81 21.36
C GLY A 225 29.85 12.65 20.35
N GLU A 226 29.95 13.45 19.31
CA GLU A 226 29.05 13.43 18.16
C GLU A 226 29.87 13.02 16.91
N LEU A 227 29.28 12.18 16.06
CA LEU A 227 29.88 11.79 14.79
C LEU A 227 29.46 12.84 13.73
N ILE A 228 30.36 13.74 13.40
CA ILE A 228 30.08 14.87 12.52
C ILE A 228 30.56 14.59 11.11
N ALA A 229 29.67 14.68 10.13
CA ALA A 229 30.02 14.72 8.72
C ALA A 229 29.81 16.13 8.19
N GLU A 230 30.86 16.70 7.59
CA GLU A 230 30.81 18.04 7.03
C GLU A 230 29.92 18.11 5.77
N SER A 231 29.19 19.22 5.60
CA SER A 231 28.47 19.54 4.38
C SER A 231 27.33 18.54 4.02
N LEU A 232 26.58 18.12 5.02
CA LEU A 232 25.38 17.27 4.76
C LEU A 232 24.28 18.12 4.09
N PRO A 233 23.78 17.71 2.90
CA PRO A 233 22.61 18.35 2.33
C PRO A 233 21.35 17.99 3.12
N GLU A 234 20.31 18.81 2.99
CA GLU A 234 18.98 18.47 3.44
C GLU A 234 18.57 17.10 2.84
N ARG A 235 17.84 16.29 3.61
CA ARG A 235 17.40 14.94 3.23
C ARG A 235 18.55 13.98 2.89
N SER A 236 19.73 14.18 3.47
CA SER A 236 20.85 13.25 3.32
C SER A 236 20.55 11.84 3.86
N GLY A 237 19.61 11.72 4.81
CA GLY A 237 19.36 10.47 5.52
C GLY A 237 20.54 10.04 6.41
N TYR A 238 21.43 10.97 6.78
CA TYR A 238 22.55 10.69 7.66
C TYR A 238 22.06 10.25 9.03
N GLY A 239 22.55 9.12 9.52
CA GLY A 239 22.11 8.56 10.82
C GLY A 239 20.83 7.71 10.75
N ALA A 240 20.18 7.59 9.58
CA ALA A 240 19.03 6.73 9.41
C ALA A 240 19.36 5.22 9.49
N VAL A 241 20.63 4.86 9.35
CA VAL A 241 21.17 3.51 9.58
C VAL A 241 22.49 3.65 10.30
N LEU A 242 22.64 2.88 11.37
CA LEU A 242 23.82 2.87 12.19
C LEU A 242 24.40 1.45 12.32
N GLY A 243 25.70 1.39 12.47
CA GLY A 243 26.38 0.16 12.83
C GLY A 243 27.63 0.46 13.63
N VAL A 244 27.96 -0.41 14.55
CA VAL A 244 29.24 -0.37 15.29
C VAL A 244 29.83 -1.75 15.31
N SER A 245 31.11 -1.86 14.95
CA SER A 245 31.81 -3.13 14.93
C SER A 245 33.33 -2.92 14.96
N GLY A 246 34.02 -3.63 15.86
CA GLY A 246 35.48 -3.62 15.96
C GLY A 246 36.08 -2.24 16.23
N GLY A 247 35.39 -1.38 16.99
CA GLY A 247 35.85 -0.03 17.33
C GLY A 247 35.59 1.02 16.24
N LEU A 248 34.92 0.64 15.16
CA LEU A 248 34.50 1.57 14.10
C LEU A 248 33.00 1.82 14.16
N ALA A 249 32.59 3.04 13.84
CA ALA A 249 31.20 3.40 13.68
C ALA A 249 30.88 3.61 12.18
N PHE A 250 29.72 3.11 11.75
CA PHE A 250 29.24 3.23 10.38
C PHE A 250 27.91 3.99 10.39
N VAL A 251 27.84 5.03 9.58
CA VAL A 251 26.67 5.90 9.50
C VAL A 251 26.20 5.94 8.05
N GLY A 252 25.03 5.40 7.81
CA GLY A 252 24.38 5.43 6.50
C GLY A 252 23.82 6.82 6.20
N ALA A 253 23.90 7.22 4.93
CA ALA A 253 23.40 8.46 4.39
C ALA A 253 22.83 8.22 2.98
N ALA A 254 21.72 7.50 2.92
CA ALA A 254 21.11 6.99 1.68
C ALA A 254 20.62 8.09 0.72
N GLY A 255 20.36 9.30 1.23
CA GLY A 255 19.94 10.46 0.43
C GLY A 255 21.08 11.27 -0.20
N MET A 256 22.33 10.96 0.14
CA MET A 256 23.50 11.67 -0.41
C MET A 256 23.62 11.50 -1.93
N ASN A 257 24.24 12.52 -2.59
CA ASN A 257 24.58 12.48 -4.03
C ASN A 257 23.39 12.12 -4.93
N ASN A 258 22.26 12.83 -4.79
CA ASN A 258 21.02 12.54 -5.52
C ASN A 258 20.51 11.11 -5.25
N ARG A 259 20.50 10.70 -3.98
CA ARG A 259 20.09 9.38 -3.52
C ARG A 259 20.95 8.21 -4.06
N THR A 260 22.13 8.45 -4.58
CA THR A 260 23.12 7.38 -4.80
C THR A 260 23.49 6.74 -3.46
N GLY A 261 23.62 7.54 -2.42
CA GLY A 261 23.92 7.13 -1.05
C GLY A 261 25.40 6.94 -0.74
N LEU A 262 25.71 7.00 0.53
CA LEU A 262 27.06 6.78 1.11
C LEU A 262 26.96 6.13 2.48
N VAL A 263 28.04 5.50 2.93
CA VAL A 263 28.26 5.11 4.32
C VAL A 263 29.56 5.77 4.80
N PHE A 264 29.47 6.55 5.88
CA PHE A 264 30.62 7.13 6.55
C PHE A 264 31.17 6.14 7.57
N VAL A 265 32.48 5.91 7.57
CA VAL A 265 33.16 5.07 8.54
C VAL A 265 34.01 5.97 9.44
N PHE A 266 33.67 5.95 10.73
CA PHE A 266 34.39 6.72 11.75
C PHE A 266 35.25 5.81 12.60
N GLU A 267 36.38 6.36 13.06
CA GLU A 267 37.29 5.76 14.04
C GLU A 267 37.31 6.64 15.29
N HIS A 268 37.24 6.03 16.47
CA HIS A 268 37.44 6.74 17.73
C HIS A 268 38.89 6.71 18.10
N LYS A 269 39.49 7.91 18.17
CA LYS A 269 40.92 8.04 18.50
C LYS A 269 41.12 9.34 19.28
N ASP A 270 42.01 9.27 20.31
CA ASP A 270 42.34 10.45 21.14
C ASP A 270 41.09 11.17 21.72
N ASP A 271 40.06 10.38 22.14
CA ASP A 271 38.76 10.80 22.63
C ASP A 271 37.90 11.57 21.62
N GLU A 272 38.21 11.49 20.34
CA GLU A 272 37.38 12.11 19.28
C GLU A 272 36.99 11.10 18.20
N TRP A 273 35.84 11.32 17.59
CA TRP A 273 35.39 10.59 16.42
C TRP A 273 35.81 11.31 15.14
N SER A 274 36.49 10.63 14.27
CA SER A 274 36.95 11.18 12.98
C SER A 274 36.60 10.26 11.83
N ILE A 275 36.31 10.83 10.64
CA ILE A 275 36.04 10.06 9.44
C ILE A 275 37.32 9.36 8.98
N GLN A 276 37.33 8.02 9.03
CA GLN A 276 38.37 7.20 8.48
C GLN A 276 38.24 7.08 6.95
N THR A 277 37.02 6.82 6.46
CA THR A 277 36.73 6.66 5.03
C THR A 277 35.23 6.79 4.74
N ARG A 278 34.91 6.77 3.45
CA ARG A 278 33.53 6.73 2.94
C ARG A 278 33.38 5.55 1.99
N LEU A 279 32.32 4.74 2.17
CA LEU A 279 31.98 3.67 1.25
C LEU A 279 30.85 4.15 0.34
N GLY A 280 30.92 3.78 -0.91
CA GLY A 280 29.91 4.07 -1.92
C GLY A 280 29.65 2.87 -2.81
N PRO A 281 28.60 2.88 -3.62
CA PRO A 281 28.31 1.78 -4.53
C PRO A 281 29.48 1.62 -5.53
N LEU A 282 29.78 0.39 -5.91
CA LEU A 282 30.89 0.06 -6.83
C LEU A 282 30.63 0.61 -8.25
N ILE A 283 29.38 0.77 -8.61
CA ILE A 283 28.91 1.40 -9.85
C ILE A 283 27.98 2.53 -9.45
N ALA A 284 28.21 3.74 -9.94
CA ALA A 284 27.32 4.87 -9.66
C ALA A 284 25.93 4.60 -10.26
N ASP A 285 24.94 4.57 -9.38
CA ASP A 285 23.52 4.33 -9.73
C ASP A 285 22.69 5.39 -9.02
N LEU A 286 22.02 6.25 -9.79
CA LEU A 286 21.16 7.29 -9.25
C LEU A 286 19.95 6.63 -8.59
N ASN A 287 19.55 7.16 -7.45
CA ASN A 287 18.46 6.63 -6.61
C ASN A 287 18.73 5.24 -5.99
N ALA A 288 19.96 4.73 -6.03
CA ALA A 288 20.28 3.43 -5.42
C ALA A 288 19.99 3.37 -3.93
N SER A 289 20.02 4.52 -3.23
CA SER A 289 19.84 4.59 -1.77
C SER A 289 20.85 3.70 -1.01
N PHE A 290 22.09 3.67 -1.47
CA PHE A 290 23.17 2.92 -0.82
C PHE A 290 23.36 3.39 0.63
N GLY A 291 23.47 2.44 1.56
CA GLY A 291 23.53 2.73 3.00
C GLY A 291 22.17 2.70 3.70
N SER A 292 21.15 2.09 3.08
CA SER A 292 19.85 1.90 3.69
C SER A 292 19.80 0.74 4.69
N SER A 293 20.74 -0.19 4.63
CA SER A 293 20.88 -1.26 5.62
C SER A 293 22.35 -1.65 5.77
N LEU A 294 22.71 -2.18 6.95
CA LEU A 294 24.09 -2.57 7.31
C LEU A 294 24.09 -3.86 8.11
N ALA A 295 25.03 -4.75 7.80
CA ALA A 295 25.31 -5.93 8.62
C ALA A 295 26.82 -6.28 8.57
N PHE A 296 27.33 -6.93 9.62
CA PHE A 296 28.75 -7.19 9.84
C PHE A 296 29.02 -8.66 10.08
N ASP A 297 30.08 -9.18 9.42
CA ASP A 297 30.60 -10.54 9.66
C ASP A 297 32.14 -10.51 9.64
N GLY A 298 32.72 -10.36 10.82
CA GLY A 298 34.19 -10.24 11.00
C GLY A 298 34.74 -9.00 10.30
N SER A 299 35.50 -9.21 9.23
CA SER A 299 36.10 -8.12 8.45
C SER A 299 35.25 -7.65 7.27
N ASP A 300 34.07 -8.20 7.11
CA ASP A 300 33.14 -7.85 6.04
C ASP A 300 32.03 -6.93 6.54
N VAL A 301 31.62 -5.96 5.73
CA VAL A 301 30.40 -5.20 5.88
C VAL A 301 29.54 -5.39 4.63
N LEU A 302 28.26 -5.68 4.85
CA LEU A 302 27.23 -5.72 3.83
C LEU A 302 26.43 -4.44 3.90
N VAL A 303 26.23 -3.80 2.75
CA VAL A 303 25.55 -2.51 2.63
C VAL A 303 24.43 -2.62 1.60
N GLY A 304 23.20 -2.38 2.04
CA GLY A 304 22.02 -2.42 1.16
C GLY A 304 21.84 -1.14 0.35
N ALA A 305 21.31 -1.34 -0.85
CA ALA A 305 20.96 -0.29 -1.82
C ALA A 305 19.65 -0.65 -2.54
N PRO A 306 18.50 -0.51 -1.85
CA PRO A 306 17.21 -1.03 -2.32
C PRO A 306 16.69 -0.33 -3.58
N GLY A 307 17.19 0.87 -3.90
CA GLY A 307 16.81 1.59 -5.12
C GLY A 307 17.67 1.25 -6.34
N SER A 308 18.73 0.46 -6.19
CA SER A 308 19.62 0.07 -7.30
C SER A 308 18.84 -0.62 -8.43
N THR A 309 19.36 -0.45 -9.67
CA THR A 309 18.78 -1.10 -10.86
C THR A 309 17.28 -0.80 -11.00
N ASN A 310 16.92 0.49 -10.85
CA ASN A 310 15.52 0.96 -10.91
C ASN A 310 14.57 0.30 -9.89
N GLY A 311 15.06 0.02 -8.68
CA GLY A 311 14.25 -0.49 -7.58
C GLY A 311 14.25 -2.01 -7.42
N LEU A 312 14.94 -2.77 -8.27
CA LEU A 312 15.23 -4.18 -8.01
C LEU A 312 15.97 -4.34 -6.69
N GLY A 313 16.95 -3.46 -6.47
CA GLY A 313 17.78 -3.45 -5.30
C GLY A 313 19.08 -4.25 -5.46
N ALA A 314 20.01 -3.99 -4.56
CA ALA A 314 21.30 -4.67 -4.50
C ALA A 314 21.91 -4.64 -3.09
N LEU A 315 22.79 -5.57 -2.82
CA LEU A 315 23.62 -5.61 -1.62
C LEU A 315 25.09 -5.57 -2.01
N TYR A 316 25.86 -4.65 -1.43
CA TYR A 316 27.29 -4.48 -1.70
C TYR A 316 28.10 -5.01 -0.53
N ARG A 317 29.10 -5.84 -0.83
CA ARG A 317 30.04 -6.35 0.16
C ARG A 317 31.35 -5.56 0.10
N PHE A 318 31.85 -5.13 1.24
CA PHE A 318 33.17 -4.57 1.44
C PHE A 318 33.96 -5.41 2.44
N HIS A 319 35.24 -5.61 2.15
CA HIS A 319 36.12 -6.36 3.00
C HIS A 319 37.24 -5.46 3.52
N ARG A 320 37.53 -5.52 4.81
CA ARG A 320 38.68 -4.82 5.43
C ARG A 320 39.90 -5.68 5.33
N ASN A 321 40.89 -5.24 4.54
CA ASN A 321 42.14 -5.97 4.37
C ASN A 321 43.06 -5.88 5.60
N GLY A 322 44.20 -6.64 5.60
CA GLY A 322 45.16 -6.63 6.70
C GLY A 322 45.85 -5.29 6.95
N SER A 323 45.77 -4.32 6.05
CA SER A 323 46.26 -2.94 6.22
C SER A 323 45.18 -1.99 6.73
N GLY A 324 43.99 -2.47 7.02
CA GLY A 324 42.86 -1.67 7.52
C GLY A 324 42.06 -0.93 6.46
N GLN A 325 42.35 -1.15 5.17
CA GLN A 325 41.62 -0.52 4.05
C GLN A 325 40.39 -1.33 3.68
N TRP A 326 39.31 -0.63 3.36
CA TRP A 326 38.09 -1.21 2.84
C TRP A 326 38.13 -1.38 1.34
N ILE A 327 37.91 -2.60 0.86
CA ILE A 327 37.90 -2.96 -0.56
C ILE A 327 36.54 -3.48 -0.93
N GLY A 328 35.94 -2.91 -1.99
CA GLY A 328 34.70 -3.44 -2.57
C GLY A 328 34.98 -4.82 -3.18
N ALA A 329 34.23 -5.83 -2.73
CA ALA A 329 34.51 -7.23 -3.07
C ALA A 329 33.48 -7.84 -4.04
N SER A 330 32.20 -7.54 -3.88
CA SER A 330 31.11 -8.08 -4.72
C SER A 330 29.82 -7.29 -4.57
N THR A 331 28.93 -7.47 -5.54
CA THR A 331 27.54 -7.05 -5.49
C THR A 331 26.67 -8.31 -5.53
N LEU A 332 25.66 -8.38 -4.68
CA LEU A 332 24.65 -9.44 -4.68
C LEU A 332 23.33 -8.86 -5.14
N THR A 333 22.64 -9.62 -5.98
CA THR A 333 21.27 -9.39 -6.43
C THR A 333 20.51 -10.70 -6.30
N SER A 334 19.20 -10.67 -6.22
CA SER A 334 18.41 -11.90 -6.22
C SER A 334 17.97 -12.24 -7.64
N GLU A 335 18.23 -13.45 -8.06
CA GLU A 335 17.73 -14.00 -9.33
C GLU A 335 16.21 -14.19 -9.28
N SER A 336 15.68 -14.46 -8.10
CA SER A 336 14.25 -14.69 -7.88
C SER A 336 13.38 -13.45 -8.11
N PHE A 337 13.95 -12.23 -8.09
CA PHE A 337 13.21 -10.97 -8.24
C PHE A 337 13.59 -10.16 -9.47
N GLU A 338 14.28 -10.74 -10.45
CA GLU A 338 14.78 -10.02 -11.64
C GLU A 338 13.71 -9.23 -12.42
N THR A 339 12.45 -9.66 -12.35
CA THR A 339 11.32 -9.01 -13.03
C THR A 339 10.54 -8.03 -12.17
N ASP A 340 10.73 -8.05 -10.83
CA ASP A 340 10.02 -7.17 -9.91
C ASP A 340 10.78 -5.87 -9.64
N ARG A 341 10.58 -4.88 -10.48
CA ARG A 341 11.25 -3.57 -10.43
C ARG A 341 10.99 -2.75 -9.15
N ARG A 342 10.28 -3.29 -8.18
CA ARG A 342 10.02 -2.65 -6.88
C ARG A 342 10.43 -3.55 -5.72
N ALA A 343 11.13 -4.63 -5.97
CA ALA A 343 11.50 -5.61 -4.95
C ALA A 343 12.21 -4.97 -3.75
N SER A 344 12.98 -3.90 -3.98
CA SER A 344 13.75 -3.20 -2.93
C SER A 344 14.69 -4.14 -2.18
N PHE A 345 15.28 -5.11 -2.89
CA PHE A 345 16.26 -6.05 -2.33
C PHE A 345 17.42 -5.30 -1.67
N GLY A 346 17.78 -5.69 -0.46
CA GLY A 346 18.73 -4.95 0.36
C GLY A 346 18.08 -3.86 1.24
N GLY A 347 16.74 -3.83 1.36
CA GLY A 347 16.04 -2.94 2.29
C GLY A 347 16.39 -3.23 3.74
N SER A 348 16.60 -4.49 4.09
CA SER A 348 17.16 -4.96 5.35
C SER A 348 18.18 -6.06 5.14
N VAL A 349 19.05 -6.29 6.09
CA VAL A 349 20.07 -7.35 6.03
C VAL A 349 20.46 -7.85 7.41
N SER A 350 20.60 -9.15 7.54
CA SER A 350 21.17 -9.81 8.72
C SER A 350 22.21 -10.84 8.26
N ILE A 351 23.31 -10.94 8.98
CA ILE A 351 24.36 -11.91 8.66
C ILE A 351 24.90 -12.58 9.93
N ARG A 352 25.11 -13.89 9.87
CA ARG A 352 25.73 -14.65 10.96
C ARG A 352 26.36 -15.93 10.42
N ASN A 353 27.63 -16.18 10.75
CA ASN A 353 28.33 -17.44 10.44
C ASN A 353 28.24 -17.86 8.96
N GLY A 354 28.38 -16.91 8.01
CA GLY A 354 28.30 -17.17 6.59
C GLY A 354 26.91 -17.45 6.03
N LEU A 355 25.88 -17.22 6.81
CA LEU A 355 24.48 -17.13 6.38
C LEU A 355 24.07 -15.66 6.35
N ALA A 356 23.57 -15.17 5.23
CA ALA A 356 23.00 -13.84 5.10
C ALA A 356 21.52 -13.94 4.71
N VAL A 357 20.71 -13.12 5.34
CA VAL A 357 19.29 -12.96 4.99
C VAL A 357 19.07 -11.52 4.58
N ILE A 358 18.50 -11.33 3.41
CA ILE A 358 18.34 -10.02 2.78
C ILE A 358 16.84 -9.80 2.51
N GLY A 359 16.30 -8.73 3.06
CA GLY A 359 14.91 -8.35 2.85
C GLY A 359 14.68 -7.66 1.51
N ALA A 360 13.55 -7.95 0.94
CA ALA A 360 13.00 -7.36 -0.26
C ALA A 360 11.55 -6.90 -0.01
N PRO A 361 11.35 -5.86 0.83
CA PRO A 361 10.01 -5.49 1.32
C PRO A 361 9.07 -4.96 0.24
N GLY A 362 9.56 -4.66 -0.95
CA GLY A 362 8.77 -4.17 -2.07
C GLY A 362 8.24 -5.26 -3.00
N VAL A 363 8.63 -6.53 -2.82
CA VAL A 363 8.16 -7.66 -3.63
C VAL A 363 6.64 -7.74 -3.60
N ASP A 364 6.03 -8.09 -4.74
CA ASP A 364 4.58 -8.24 -4.90
C ASP A 364 3.79 -7.04 -4.33
N VAL A 365 4.12 -5.84 -4.84
CA VAL A 365 3.46 -4.56 -4.47
C VAL A 365 3.55 -4.26 -2.96
N GLY A 366 4.66 -4.68 -2.31
CA GLY A 366 4.93 -4.38 -0.91
C GLY A 366 4.48 -5.46 0.08
N SER A 367 4.08 -6.64 -0.38
CA SER A 367 3.88 -7.76 0.54
C SER A 367 5.18 -8.24 1.16
N GLY A 368 6.26 -8.08 0.40
CA GLY A 368 7.60 -8.35 0.86
C GLY A 368 8.01 -9.82 0.84
N ALA A 369 9.33 -10.01 0.90
CA ALA A 369 9.98 -11.32 0.99
C ALA A 369 11.36 -11.16 1.66
N ALA A 370 11.98 -12.26 2.02
CA ALA A 370 13.39 -12.30 2.38
C ALA A 370 14.11 -13.40 1.61
N THR A 371 15.36 -13.15 1.23
CA THR A 371 16.19 -14.12 0.49
C THR A 371 17.35 -14.58 1.34
N VAL A 372 17.57 -15.88 1.36
CA VAL A 372 18.66 -16.52 2.10
C VAL A 372 19.83 -16.74 1.16
N PHE A 373 20.99 -16.29 1.57
CA PHE A 373 22.26 -16.52 0.88
C PHE A 373 23.22 -17.27 1.80
N ARG A 374 23.91 -18.21 1.23
CA ARG A 374 24.99 -18.93 1.92
C ARG A 374 26.34 -18.61 1.28
N ARG A 375 27.36 -18.45 2.12
CA ARG A 375 28.73 -18.23 1.64
C ARG A 375 29.22 -19.51 0.95
N ASP A 376 29.57 -19.38 -0.35
CA ASP A 376 30.22 -20.42 -1.14
C ASP A 376 31.69 -20.07 -1.35
N GLY A 377 32.56 -20.82 -0.68
CA GLY A 377 33.99 -20.56 -0.69
C GLY A 377 34.41 -19.26 0.02
N ARG A 378 35.58 -18.69 -0.36
CA ARG A 378 36.15 -17.51 0.32
C ARG A 378 35.53 -16.17 -0.12
N SER A 379 34.92 -16.10 -1.26
CA SER A 379 34.48 -14.83 -1.87
C SER A 379 33.06 -14.89 -2.48
N GLY A 380 32.49 -16.08 -2.66
CA GLY A 380 31.18 -16.29 -3.28
C GLY A 380 30.04 -16.29 -2.27
N TRP A 381 28.85 -15.95 -2.78
CA TRP A 381 27.56 -16.12 -2.10
C TRP A 381 26.60 -16.73 -3.10
N ALA A 382 25.87 -17.75 -2.70
CA ALA A 382 24.83 -18.39 -3.50
C ALA A 382 23.47 -18.15 -2.87
N GLU A 383 22.48 -17.81 -3.68
CA GLU A 383 21.09 -17.75 -3.27
C GLU A 383 20.61 -19.18 -2.95
N GLU A 384 20.04 -19.39 -1.77
CA GLU A 384 19.65 -20.69 -1.26
C GLU A 384 18.13 -20.85 -1.23
N ALA A 385 17.41 -19.79 -0.83
CA ALA A 385 15.96 -19.83 -0.70
C ALA A 385 15.35 -18.43 -0.70
N VAL A 386 14.07 -18.36 -1.04
CA VAL A 386 13.20 -17.19 -0.81
C VAL A 386 12.22 -17.55 0.31
N LEU A 387 12.16 -16.71 1.32
CA LEU A 387 11.24 -16.83 2.45
C LEU A 387 10.01 -15.96 2.16
N ILE A 388 8.88 -16.60 2.07
CA ILE A 388 7.55 -15.99 1.96
C ILE A 388 6.63 -16.67 2.95
N THR A 389 5.53 -16.01 3.30
CA THR A 389 4.51 -16.56 4.22
C THR A 389 3.15 -16.59 3.54
N GLU A 390 2.22 -17.34 4.07
CA GLU A 390 0.83 -17.29 3.61
C GLU A 390 0.19 -15.95 3.93
N MET A 391 -0.76 -15.54 3.05
CA MET A 391 -1.57 -14.34 3.29
C MET A 391 -2.50 -14.57 4.48
N ARG A 392 -2.55 -13.60 5.38
CA ARG A 392 -3.55 -13.53 6.45
C ARG A 392 -4.56 -12.43 6.14
N GLY A 393 -5.77 -12.61 6.58
CA GLY A 393 -6.87 -11.67 6.44
C GLY A 393 -8.02 -12.09 7.36
N PHE A 394 -9.13 -11.38 7.27
CA PHE A 394 -10.34 -11.80 7.96
C PHE A 394 -10.76 -13.21 7.54
N PRO A 395 -11.36 -14.00 8.44
CA PRO A 395 -11.92 -15.30 8.08
C PRO A 395 -13.10 -15.12 7.12
N VAL A 396 -13.33 -16.13 6.30
CA VAL A 396 -14.54 -16.23 5.46
C VAL A 396 -15.80 -16.08 6.33
N ILE A 397 -16.75 -15.28 5.86
CA ILE A 397 -18.11 -15.26 6.40
C ILE A 397 -19.01 -15.93 5.36
N ALA A 398 -19.67 -17.00 5.74
CA ALA A 398 -20.60 -17.75 4.90
C ALA A 398 -21.59 -18.56 5.76
N GLY A 399 -22.64 -19.11 5.14
CA GLY A 399 -23.62 -19.97 5.78
C GLY A 399 -24.84 -19.26 6.36
N GLY A 400 -24.92 -17.93 6.24
CA GLY A 400 -26.10 -17.17 6.68
C GLY A 400 -25.85 -15.68 6.78
N GLU A 401 -26.93 -14.91 6.78
CA GLU A 401 -26.90 -13.46 6.95
C GLU A 401 -26.56 -13.11 8.40
N ILE A 402 -25.64 -12.16 8.59
CA ILE A 402 -25.37 -11.55 9.89
C ILE A 402 -25.98 -10.16 9.87
N GLU A 403 -26.99 -9.98 10.72
CA GLU A 403 -27.71 -8.71 10.85
C GLU A 403 -26.83 -7.65 11.53
N CYS A 404 -26.93 -6.42 11.07
CA CYS A 404 -26.38 -5.26 11.75
C CYS A 404 -27.16 -5.01 13.05
N SER A 405 -26.60 -5.39 14.18
CA SER A 405 -27.19 -5.26 15.50
C SER A 405 -26.25 -4.55 16.45
N ASP A 406 -26.79 -3.62 17.21
CA ASP A 406 -26.01 -2.79 18.16
C ASP A 406 -24.81 -2.08 17.51
N GLY A 407 -24.95 -1.74 16.23
CA GLY A 407 -23.92 -1.04 15.47
C GLY A 407 -22.84 -1.92 14.83
N GLN A 408 -22.98 -3.26 14.91
CA GLN A 408 -22.01 -4.20 14.36
C GLN A 408 -22.63 -5.38 13.64
N ALA A 409 -21.95 -5.85 12.58
CA ALA A 409 -22.18 -7.13 11.92
C ALA A 409 -20.84 -7.87 11.81
N ALA A 410 -20.70 -8.99 12.52
CA ALA A 410 -19.41 -9.67 12.74
C ALA A 410 -18.36 -8.72 13.36
N ALA A 411 -17.23 -8.50 12.66
CA ALA A 411 -16.18 -7.62 13.09
C ALA A 411 -16.32 -6.17 12.55
N PHE A 412 -17.37 -5.84 11.83
CA PHE A 412 -17.50 -4.61 11.05
C PHE A 412 -18.58 -3.70 11.65
N ASP A 413 -18.28 -2.41 11.74
CA ASP A 413 -19.26 -1.42 12.17
C ASP A 413 -20.28 -1.16 11.05
N CYS A 414 -21.53 -0.97 11.42
CA CYS A 414 -22.59 -0.86 10.45
C CYS A 414 -23.82 -0.10 10.99
N LYS A 415 -24.66 0.32 10.05
CA LYS A 415 -26.00 0.84 10.32
C LYS A 415 -26.93 0.44 9.17
N ASP A 416 -27.99 -0.30 9.48
CA ASP A 416 -29.03 -0.72 8.53
C ASP A 416 -28.48 -1.40 7.24
N VAL A 417 -27.29 -2.01 7.30
CA VAL A 417 -26.68 -2.82 6.25
C VAL A 417 -26.20 -4.14 6.84
N ASN A 418 -26.73 -5.24 6.37
CA ASN A 418 -26.36 -6.59 6.79
C ASN A 418 -25.27 -7.16 5.88
N ILE A 419 -24.47 -8.10 6.39
CA ILE A 419 -23.54 -8.89 5.59
C ILE A 419 -24.09 -10.28 5.36
N THR A 420 -24.08 -10.73 4.11
CA THR A 420 -24.49 -12.10 3.74
C THR A 420 -23.32 -13.02 3.58
N ALA A 421 -22.18 -12.51 3.09
CA ALA A 421 -20.93 -13.23 2.99
C ALA A 421 -19.72 -12.28 2.88
N PHE A 422 -18.55 -12.82 3.20
CA PHE A 422 -17.25 -12.20 2.93
C PHE A 422 -16.26 -13.24 2.44
N LEU A 423 -15.60 -12.96 1.33
CA LEU A 423 -14.50 -13.76 0.79
C LEU A 423 -13.20 -12.95 0.87
N PRO A 424 -12.22 -13.37 1.68
CA PRO A 424 -10.91 -12.74 1.69
C PRO A 424 -10.16 -12.96 0.36
N ILE A 425 -9.19 -12.13 0.06
CA ILE A 425 -8.44 -12.13 -1.21
C ILE A 425 -7.90 -13.52 -1.57
N LYS A 426 -7.44 -14.30 -0.59
CA LYS A 426 -6.94 -15.67 -0.83
C LYS A 426 -8.01 -16.60 -1.42
N ASP A 427 -9.26 -16.44 -0.99
CA ASP A 427 -10.38 -17.25 -1.46
C ASP A 427 -10.97 -16.73 -2.79
N LEU A 428 -10.42 -15.60 -3.28
CA LEU A 428 -10.62 -15.06 -4.62
C LEU A 428 -9.49 -15.43 -5.59
N GLY A 429 -8.63 -16.37 -5.23
CA GLY A 429 -7.46 -16.78 -6.03
C GLY A 429 -6.29 -15.76 -5.96
N GLY A 430 -6.32 -14.84 -5.00
CA GLY A 430 -5.21 -13.94 -4.77
C GLY A 430 -4.09 -14.62 -3.98
N THR A 431 -2.87 -14.16 -4.23
CA THR A 431 -1.67 -14.53 -3.49
C THR A 431 -1.26 -13.38 -2.56
N ARG A 432 -0.24 -13.59 -1.76
CA ARG A 432 0.33 -12.54 -0.92
C ARG A 432 0.66 -11.30 -1.78
N GLY A 433 0.28 -10.12 -1.32
CA GLY A 433 0.43 -8.86 -2.05
C GLY A 433 -0.64 -8.55 -3.07
N THR A 434 -1.49 -9.51 -3.40
CA THR A 434 -2.68 -9.23 -4.20
C THR A 434 -3.62 -8.29 -3.45
N ARG A 435 -4.17 -7.33 -4.17
CA ARG A 435 -5.23 -6.43 -3.70
C ARG A 435 -6.39 -6.49 -4.66
N VAL A 436 -7.59 -6.25 -4.15
CA VAL A 436 -8.78 -6.09 -4.97
C VAL A 436 -9.07 -4.61 -5.17
N ASN A 437 -9.79 -4.31 -6.23
CA ASN A 437 -10.15 -2.95 -6.60
C ASN A 437 -11.58 -2.90 -7.13
N ASP A 438 -11.79 -2.63 -8.42
CA ASP A 438 -13.13 -2.53 -8.98
C ASP A 438 -13.92 -3.85 -8.90
N VAL A 439 -15.23 -3.74 -8.86
CA VAL A 439 -16.17 -4.86 -8.94
C VAL A 439 -17.31 -4.52 -9.89
N TRP A 440 -17.63 -5.46 -10.75
CA TRP A 440 -18.80 -5.40 -11.61
C TRP A 440 -19.64 -6.69 -11.48
N GLY A 441 -20.82 -6.70 -12.09
CA GLY A 441 -21.71 -7.84 -12.03
C GLY A 441 -22.16 -8.34 -13.39
N TRP A 442 -22.45 -9.61 -13.46
CA TRP A 442 -23.12 -10.24 -14.60
C TRP A 442 -24.20 -11.21 -14.12
N THR A 443 -25.38 -11.09 -14.72
CA THR A 443 -26.44 -12.09 -14.53
C THR A 443 -26.60 -12.87 -15.82
N SER A 444 -26.35 -14.18 -15.77
CA SER A 444 -26.51 -15.05 -16.92
C SER A 444 -27.95 -14.98 -17.45
N PRO A 445 -28.17 -14.63 -18.71
CA PRO A 445 -29.50 -14.62 -19.29
C PRO A 445 -30.08 -16.02 -19.46
N THR A 446 -29.22 -17.04 -19.48
CA THR A 446 -29.59 -18.44 -19.70
C THR A 446 -29.97 -19.15 -18.41
N THR A 447 -29.15 -18.97 -17.36
CA THR A 447 -29.27 -19.73 -16.11
C THR A 447 -29.82 -18.90 -14.96
N GLY A 448 -29.78 -17.56 -15.07
CA GLY A 448 -30.10 -16.62 -13.99
C GLY A 448 -29.05 -16.54 -12.90
N ARG A 449 -27.89 -17.18 -13.07
CA ARG A 449 -26.77 -17.08 -12.10
C ARG A 449 -26.25 -15.65 -12.05
N GLU A 450 -26.02 -15.17 -10.85
CA GLU A 450 -25.39 -13.87 -10.59
C GLU A 450 -23.93 -14.06 -10.26
N ILE A 451 -23.06 -13.34 -10.97
CA ILE A 451 -21.61 -13.45 -10.86
C ILE A 451 -21.02 -12.09 -10.51
N ALA A 452 -20.29 -12.01 -9.43
CA ALA A 452 -19.45 -10.88 -9.12
C ALA A 452 -18.10 -11.04 -9.84
N ILE A 453 -17.68 -9.98 -10.55
CA ILE A 453 -16.43 -9.92 -11.32
C ILE A 453 -15.53 -8.94 -10.57
N VAL A 454 -14.47 -9.45 -9.94
CA VAL A 454 -13.63 -8.69 -9.01
C VAL A 454 -12.26 -8.45 -9.62
N GLY A 455 -11.89 -7.18 -9.81
CA GLY A 455 -10.55 -6.78 -10.23
C GLY A 455 -9.53 -7.06 -9.13
N ARG A 456 -8.39 -7.62 -9.52
CA ARG A 456 -7.22 -7.84 -8.67
C ARG A 456 -5.99 -7.22 -9.30
N THR A 457 -5.00 -6.89 -8.50
CA THR A 457 -3.73 -6.34 -9.00
C THR A 457 -3.08 -7.19 -10.10
N ASN A 458 -3.28 -8.51 -10.07
CA ASN A 458 -2.67 -9.50 -10.98
C ASN A 458 -3.67 -10.17 -11.93
N GLY A 459 -4.92 -9.75 -11.95
CA GLY A 459 -5.94 -10.37 -12.82
C GLY A 459 -7.37 -9.99 -12.42
N THR A 460 -8.32 -10.87 -12.70
CA THR A 460 -9.75 -10.70 -12.39
C THR A 460 -10.31 -12.01 -11.88
N SER A 461 -11.10 -11.97 -10.81
CA SER A 461 -11.77 -13.14 -10.21
C SER A 461 -13.23 -13.19 -10.59
N PHE A 462 -13.77 -14.37 -10.76
CA PHE A 462 -15.19 -14.63 -10.99
C PHE A 462 -15.78 -15.40 -9.84
N VAL A 463 -16.83 -14.85 -9.23
CA VAL A 463 -17.47 -15.44 -8.03
C VAL A 463 -18.96 -15.61 -8.30
N ASP A 464 -19.46 -16.82 -8.23
CA ASP A 464 -20.90 -17.11 -8.24
C ASP A 464 -21.50 -16.73 -6.91
N ILE A 465 -22.41 -15.78 -6.94
CA ILE A 465 -23.16 -15.26 -5.77
C ILE A 465 -24.65 -15.57 -5.84
N SER A 466 -25.05 -16.52 -6.70
CA SER A 466 -26.46 -16.93 -6.85
C SER A 466 -27.04 -17.46 -5.53
N ASP A 467 -26.21 -18.07 -4.68
CA ASP A 467 -26.45 -18.24 -3.26
C ASP A 467 -25.57 -17.22 -2.50
N PRO A 468 -26.10 -16.07 -2.11
CA PRO A 468 -25.32 -15.01 -1.48
C PRO A 468 -24.83 -15.34 -0.06
N TYR A 469 -25.25 -16.48 0.48
CA TYR A 469 -24.77 -16.98 1.76
C TYR A 469 -23.62 -17.98 1.62
N ASN A 470 -23.45 -18.54 0.43
CA ASN A 470 -22.37 -19.47 0.12
C ASN A 470 -21.76 -19.14 -1.26
N PRO A 471 -21.12 -17.99 -1.41
CA PRO A 471 -20.50 -17.60 -2.68
C PRO A 471 -19.41 -18.59 -3.07
N HIS A 472 -19.28 -18.84 -4.38
CA HIS A 472 -18.34 -19.82 -4.91
C HIS A 472 -17.38 -19.20 -5.91
N PHE A 473 -16.08 -19.26 -5.63
CA PHE A 473 -15.03 -18.83 -6.55
C PHE A 473 -14.93 -19.78 -7.74
N LEU A 474 -15.23 -19.28 -8.94
CA LEU A 474 -15.25 -20.05 -10.18
C LEU A 474 -13.88 -20.13 -10.86
N GLY A 475 -13.04 -19.14 -10.60
CA GLY A 475 -11.73 -19.07 -11.22
C GLY A 475 -11.34 -17.65 -11.57
N ASP A 476 -10.25 -17.52 -12.30
CA ASP A 476 -9.63 -16.23 -12.58
C ASP A 476 -9.18 -16.06 -14.02
N LEU A 477 -9.09 -14.81 -14.46
CA LEU A 477 -8.46 -14.38 -15.69
C LEU A 477 -7.20 -13.60 -15.31
N PRO A 478 -5.99 -14.13 -15.53
CA PRO A 478 -4.74 -13.40 -15.28
C PRO A 478 -4.64 -12.10 -16.08
N ALA A 479 -3.89 -11.13 -15.56
CA ALA A 479 -3.52 -9.93 -16.32
C ALA A 479 -2.81 -10.31 -17.62
N THR A 480 -2.86 -9.43 -18.63
CA THR A 480 -2.20 -9.65 -19.92
C THR A 480 -0.72 -9.96 -19.72
N GLU A 481 -0.22 -11.01 -20.37
CA GLU A 481 1.18 -11.43 -20.26
C GLU A 481 2.14 -10.28 -20.62
N GLY A 482 3.14 -10.04 -19.76
CA GLY A 482 4.09 -8.94 -19.88
C GLY A 482 3.57 -7.59 -19.42
N SER A 483 2.30 -7.46 -19.03
CA SER A 483 1.78 -6.26 -18.40
C SER A 483 2.25 -6.15 -16.96
N ARG A 484 2.22 -4.90 -16.43
CA ARG A 484 2.53 -4.65 -15.01
C ARG A 484 1.32 -4.96 -14.15
N HIS A 485 1.54 -5.61 -13.00
CA HIS A 485 0.51 -5.72 -11.96
C HIS A 485 0.20 -4.33 -11.39
N MET A 486 -1.06 -3.92 -11.48
CA MET A 486 -1.52 -2.59 -11.08
C MET A 486 -2.82 -2.67 -10.31
N ILE A 487 -2.97 -1.77 -9.32
CA ILE A 487 -4.18 -1.71 -8.52
C ILE A 487 -5.33 -1.03 -9.27
N TRP A 488 -5.05 -0.11 -10.17
CA TRP A 488 -6.06 0.60 -10.94
C TRP A 488 -6.54 -0.26 -12.10
N ARG A 489 -7.66 -0.92 -11.92
CA ARG A 489 -8.35 -1.72 -12.92
C ARG A 489 -9.81 -1.32 -12.92
N ASP A 490 -10.46 -1.44 -14.08
CA ASP A 490 -11.88 -1.21 -14.22
C ASP A 490 -12.52 -2.27 -15.11
N ILE A 491 -13.80 -2.60 -14.85
CA ILE A 491 -14.50 -3.72 -15.46
C ILE A 491 -15.92 -3.28 -15.81
N LYS A 492 -16.33 -3.51 -17.04
CA LYS A 492 -17.72 -3.37 -17.47
C LYS A 492 -18.15 -4.58 -18.28
N VAL A 493 -19.47 -4.79 -18.36
CA VAL A 493 -20.06 -5.94 -19.05
C VAL A 493 -21.01 -5.46 -20.17
N TYR A 494 -20.92 -6.11 -21.33
CA TYR A 494 -21.86 -5.93 -22.42
C TYR A 494 -22.11 -7.26 -23.14
N ARG A 495 -23.38 -7.64 -23.31
CA ARG A 495 -23.82 -8.86 -24.02
C ARG A 495 -22.97 -10.07 -23.69
N ASP A 496 -22.95 -10.48 -22.46
CA ASP A 496 -22.22 -11.64 -21.96
C ASP A 496 -20.69 -11.60 -22.13
N HIS A 497 -20.10 -10.41 -22.35
CA HIS A 497 -18.65 -10.21 -22.38
C HIS A 497 -18.23 -9.20 -21.34
N ALA A 498 -17.19 -9.53 -20.57
CA ALA A 498 -16.50 -8.59 -19.72
C ALA A 498 -15.37 -7.91 -20.49
N TYR A 499 -15.23 -6.58 -20.27
CA TYR A 499 -14.17 -5.75 -20.79
C TYR A 499 -13.37 -5.21 -19.61
N ILE A 500 -12.08 -5.46 -19.59
CA ILE A 500 -11.22 -5.22 -18.43
C ILE A 500 -10.03 -4.39 -18.88
N VAL A 501 -9.84 -3.25 -18.24
CA VAL A 501 -8.71 -2.35 -18.45
C VAL A 501 -7.81 -2.30 -17.21
N ALA A 502 -6.62 -1.75 -17.35
CA ALA A 502 -5.74 -1.40 -16.25
C ALA A 502 -4.91 -0.17 -16.58
N ASP A 503 -4.78 0.76 -15.61
CA ASP A 503 -3.97 1.96 -15.82
C ASP A 503 -2.50 1.70 -15.50
N ALA A 504 -1.60 2.44 -16.19
CA ALA A 504 -0.15 2.36 -16.05
C ALA A 504 0.41 0.92 -16.13
N ALA A 505 -0.35 0.01 -16.76
CA ALA A 505 -0.08 -1.42 -16.82
C ALA A 505 0.76 -1.85 -18.02
N LEU A 506 1.42 -0.91 -18.72
CA LEU A 506 2.17 -1.17 -19.96
C LEU A 506 1.23 -1.67 -21.07
N GLU A 507 1.57 -2.75 -21.75
CA GLU A 507 0.82 -3.30 -22.89
C GLU A 507 -0.34 -4.21 -22.44
N HIS A 508 -1.16 -3.75 -21.49
CA HIS A 508 -2.32 -4.50 -21.00
C HIS A 508 -3.45 -4.62 -22.04
N GLY A 509 -3.75 -3.53 -22.74
CA GLY A 509 -4.89 -3.44 -23.66
C GLY A 509 -6.25 -3.50 -22.95
N VAL A 510 -7.31 -3.84 -23.71
CA VAL A 510 -8.62 -4.19 -23.13
C VAL A 510 -8.80 -5.72 -23.27
N GLN A 511 -8.79 -6.43 -22.15
CA GLN A 511 -9.11 -7.86 -22.16
C GLN A 511 -10.62 -8.05 -22.40
N VAL A 512 -10.97 -8.90 -23.34
CA VAL A 512 -12.37 -9.31 -23.60
C VAL A 512 -12.54 -10.74 -23.16
N PHE A 513 -13.54 -11.00 -22.32
CA PHE A 513 -13.82 -12.32 -21.79
C PHE A 513 -15.29 -12.71 -21.96
N ASP A 514 -15.55 -13.84 -22.65
CA ASP A 514 -16.88 -14.40 -22.80
C ASP A 514 -17.32 -15.07 -21.48
N LEU A 515 -18.22 -14.42 -20.77
CA LEU A 515 -18.73 -14.82 -19.46
C LEU A 515 -19.53 -16.14 -19.49
N ARG A 516 -20.04 -16.56 -20.65
CA ARG A 516 -20.74 -17.86 -20.79
C ARG A 516 -19.83 -19.05 -20.46
N GLN A 517 -18.51 -18.89 -20.55
CA GLN A 517 -17.56 -19.92 -20.13
C GLN A 517 -17.71 -20.26 -18.64
N LEU A 518 -18.17 -19.31 -17.81
CA LEU A 518 -18.39 -19.51 -16.38
C LEU A 518 -19.58 -20.46 -16.09
N GLU A 519 -20.52 -20.57 -17.03
CA GLU A 519 -21.67 -21.45 -16.88
C GLU A 519 -21.28 -22.94 -16.89
N GLU A 520 -20.14 -23.28 -17.43
CA GLU A 520 -19.64 -24.65 -17.53
C GLU A 520 -18.83 -25.09 -16.30
N VAL A 521 -18.38 -24.16 -15.46
CA VAL A 521 -17.57 -24.48 -14.27
C VAL A 521 -18.39 -25.26 -13.26
N ARG A 522 -17.91 -26.44 -12.88
CA ARG A 522 -18.51 -27.35 -11.90
C ARG A 522 -17.43 -27.99 -11.04
N GLY A 523 -17.02 -27.38 -9.98
CA GLY A 523 -16.00 -27.92 -9.09
C GLY A 523 -14.84 -26.97 -8.89
N ASP A 524 -13.61 -27.44 -9.08
CA ASP A 524 -12.40 -26.66 -8.81
C ASP A 524 -12.32 -25.38 -9.68
N PRO A 525 -11.76 -24.27 -9.15
CA PRO A 525 -11.58 -23.04 -9.88
C PRO A 525 -10.73 -23.21 -11.14
N VAL A 526 -11.04 -22.43 -12.19
CA VAL A 526 -10.39 -22.49 -13.51
C VAL A 526 -9.60 -21.21 -13.77
N THR A 527 -8.36 -21.34 -14.23
CA THR A 527 -7.63 -20.19 -14.80
C THR A 527 -7.98 -20.06 -16.27
N PHE A 528 -8.66 -18.96 -16.62
CA PHE A 528 -9.15 -18.69 -17.96
C PHE A 528 -8.11 -17.98 -18.83
N LYS A 529 -8.43 -17.90 -20.13
CA LYS A 529 -7.73 -17.05 -21.09
C LYS A 529 -8.70 -16.02 -21.65
N PRO A 530 -8.23 -14.81 -22.00
CA PRO A 530 -9.11 -13.84 -22.64
C PRO A 530 -9.64 -14.42 -23.97
N THR A 531 -10.89 -14.09 -24.30
CA THR A 531 -11.50 -14.40 -25.61
C THR A 531 -10.80 -13.61 -26.70
N ASN A 532 -10.47 -12.34 -26.40
CA ASN A 532 -9.74 -11.45 -27.29
C ASN A 532 -8.97 -10.41 -26.47
N LEU A 533 -8.05 -9.72 -27.12
CA LEU A 533 -7.31 -8.59 -26.56
C LEU A 533 -7.37 -7.42 -27.56
N TYR A 534 -8.06 -6.35 -27.20
CA TYR A 534 -8.03 -5.13 -27.99
C TYR A 534 -6.78 -4.31 -27.63
N SER A 535 -5.93 -4.10 -28.63
CA SER A 535 -4.61 -3.45 -28.47
C SER A 535 -4.54 -2.05 -29.09
N GLY A 536 -5.70 -1.43 -29.37
CA GLY A 536 -5.76 -0.05 -29.88
C GLY A 536 -5.22 0.98 -28.90
N ILE A 537 -5.18 0.64 -27.63
CA ILE A 537 -4.49 1.35 -26.53
C ILE A 537 -3.68 0.34 -25.71
N HIS A 538 -2.67 0.78 -24.97
CA HIS A 538 -1.91 -0.09 -24.06
C HIS A 538 -2.49 -0.10 -22.66
N SER A 539 -2.88 1.05 -22.11
CA SER A 539 -3.45 1.18 -20.76
C SER A 539 -4.62 2.17 -20.79
N ALA A 540 -5.62 1.93 -19.94
CA ALA A 540 -6.68 2.89 -19.67
C ALA A 540 -6.99 2.89 -18.18
N HIS A 541 -7.44 4.05 -17.67
CA HIS A 541 -7.83 4.16 -16.27
C HIS A 541 -9.20 3.52 -16.04
N ASN A 542 -10.22 3.95 -16.78
CA ASN A 542 -11.56 3.40 -16.72
C ASN A 542 -12.10 3.02 -18.11
N ILE A 543 -13.15 2.20 -18.11
CA ILE A 543 -13.96 1.85 -19.29
C ILE A 543 -15.43 2.02 -18.94
N VAL A 544 -16.18 2.74 -19.77
CA VAL A 544 -17.63 2.86 -19.65
C VAL A 544 -18.31 2.32 -20.90
N ILE A 545 -19.51 1.80 -20.74
CA ILE A 545 -20.27 1.23 -21.87
C ILE A 545 -21.68 1.79 -21.88
N ASN A 546 -22.08 2.31 -23.04
CA ASN A 546 -23.50 2.54 -23.28
C ASN A 546 -24.11 1.27 -23.88
N GLU A 547 -24.81 0.52 -23.03
CA GLU A 547 -25.41 -0.75 -23.44
C GLU A 547 -26.49 -0.63 -24.51
N GLU A 548 -27.14 0.54 -24.62
CA GLU A 548 -28.18 0.76 -25.64
C GLU A 548 -27.58 0.88 -27.04
N THR A 549 -26.44 1.54 -27.16
CA THR A 549 -25.78 1.79 -28.45
C THR A 549 -24.75 0.74 -28.80
N GLY A 550 -24.22 0.05 -27.78
CA GLY A 550 -23.14 -0.92 -27.93
C GLY A 550 -21.78 -0.27 -28.23
N PHE A 551 -21.54 0.91 -27.68
CA PHE A 551 -20.21 1.54 -27.69
C PHE A 551 -19.60 1.53 -26.29
N ALA A 552 -18.31 1.21 -26.25
CA ALA A 552 -17.47 1.43 -25.09
C ALA A 552 -16.60 2.66 -25.28
N TYR A 553 -16.23 3.26 -24.15
CA TYR A 553 -15.38 4.45 -24.08
C TYR A 553 -14.32 4.18 -23.03
N THR A 554 -13.05 4.02 -23.44
CA THR A 554 -11.96 4.00 -22.48
C THR A 554 -11.45 5.42 -22.25
N VAL A 555 -11.09 5.72 -21.00
CA VAL A 555 -10.60 7.02 -20.54
C VAL A 555 -9.31 6.88 -19.76
N GLY A 556 -8.57 7.97 -19.59
CA GLY A 556 -7.23 7.90 -18.99
C GLY A 556 -6.25 7.10 -19.84
N ASN A 557 -6.43 7.10 -21.14
CA ASN A 557 -5.70 6.24 -22.08
C ASN A 557 -4.22 6.61 -22.20
N SER A 558 -3.36 5.61 -22.28
CA SER A 558 -1.92 5.82 -22.48
C SER A 558 -1.29 4.69 -23.29
N GLY A 559 -0.33 5.07 -24.16
CA GLY A 559 0.41 4.14 -25.01
C GLY A 559 -0.44 3.43 -26.07
N GLY A 560 0.21 2.73 -26.99
CA GLY A 560 -0.47 2.06 -28.09
C GLY A 560 -0.74 2.96 -29.28
N GLY A 561 -1.96 2.90 -29.83
CA GLY A 561 -2.38 3.66 -30.99
C GLY A 561 -2.90 5.07 -30.65
N GLU A 562 -4.18 5.32 -30.96
CA GLU A 562 -4.80 6.63 -30.73
C GLU A 562 -5.33 6.75 -29.30
N THR A 563 -4.65 7.50 -28.44
CA THR A 563 -5.02 7.67 -27.01
C THR A 563 -6.06 8.75 -26.76
N CYS A 564 -6.44 9.50 -27.78
CA CYS A 564 -7.41 10.62 -27.68
C CYS A 564 -7.04 11.64 -26.59
N GLY A 565 -5.74 11.93 -26.38
CA GLY A 565 -5.27 12.85 -25.34
C GLY A 565 -5.56 12.38 -23.89
N GLY A 566 -6.00 11.16 -23.70
CA GLY A 566 -6.51 10.60 -22.43
C GLY A 566 -8.01 10.82 -22.23
N GLY A 567 -8.71 11.42 -23.22
CA GLY A 567 -10.17 11.55 -23.24
C GLY A 567 -10.86 10.26 -23.71
N LEU A 568 -12.05 10.39 -24.31
CA LEU A 568 -12.86 9.26 -24.75
C LEU A 568 -12.24 8.60 -26.00
N HIS A 569 -11.69 7.41 -25.84
CA HIS A 569 -11.34 6.50 -26.94
C HIS A 569 -12.50 5.55 -27.15
N MET A 570 -13.19 5.72 -28.27
CA MET A 570 -14.47 5.08 -28.55
C MET A 570 -14.26 3.74 -29.26
N ILE A 571 -14.98 2.73 -28.81
CA ILE A 571 -14.86 1.36 -29.30
C ILE A 571 -16.24 0.84 -29.67
N ASP A 572 -16.39 0.35 -30.91
CA ASP A 572 -17.61 -0.31 -31.40
C ASP A 572 -17.63 -1.77 -30.93
N LEU A 573 -18.69 -2.15 -30.25
CA LEU A 573 -18.96 -3.49 -29.72
C LEU A 573 -20.10 -4.21 -30.49
N ALA A 574 -20.37 -3.83 -31.75
CA ALA A 574 -21.37 -4.52 -32.58
C ALA A 574 -21.10 -6.04 -32.63
N ASP A 575 -19.83 -6.44 -32.70
CA ASP A 575 -19.37 -7.78 -32.34
C ASP A 575 -18.67 -7.73 -30.98
N PRO A 576 -19.32 -8.21 -29.90
CA PRO A 576 -18.76 -8.11 -28.55
C PRO A 576 -17.41 -8.79 -28.37
N ALA A 577 -17.14 -9.86 -29.15
CA ALA A 577 -15.86 -10.56 -29.10
C ALA A 577 -14.73 -9.87 -29.87
N GLU A 578 -15.06 -8.96 -30.80
CA GLU A 578 -14.10 -8.31 -31.66
C GLU A 578 -14.27 -6.76 -31.66
N PRO A 579 -13.91 -6.07 -30.56
CA PRO A 579 -14.00 -4.61 -30.44
C PRO A 579 -13.21 -3.90 -31.53
N LYS A 580 -13.73 -2.76 -32.03
CA LYS A 580 -13.08 -1.96 -33.05
C LYS A 580 -13.06 -0.50 -32.71
N PHE A 581 -11.97 0.19 -33.00
CA PHE A 581 -11.86 1.64 -32.86
C PHE A 581 -12.96 2.35 -33.66
N ALA A 582 -13.66 3.30 -33.01
CA ALA A 582 -14.77 4.01 -33.59
C ALA A 582 -14.58 5.54 -33.66
N GLY A 583 -13.78 6.12 -32.78
CA GLY A 583 -13.56 7.55 -32.75
C GLY A 583 -12.87 8.04 -31.49
N CYS A 584 -12.66 9.35 -31.44
CA CYS A 584 -11.98 10.06 -30.38
C CYS A 584 -12.74 11.32 -29.97
N PHE A 585 -12.72 11.62 -28.66
CA PHE A 585 -13.06 12.95 -28.17
C PHE A 585 -12.21 13.34 -26.98
N ALA A 586 -11.72 14.57 -26.97
CA ALA A 586 -11.03 15.17 -25.83
C ALA A 586 -11.33 16.66 -25.80
N GLN A 587 -11.79 17.18 -24.66
CA GLN A 587 -12.04 18.61 -24.48
C GLN A 587 -10.76 19.32 -24.12
N GLU A 588 -10.10 19.96 -25.10
CA GLU A 588 -8.89 20.74 -24.85
C GLU A 588 -9.12 21.83 -23.78
N GLY A 589 -8.11 22.06 -22.95
CA GLY A 589 -8.15 23.01 -21.85
C GLY A 589 -8.63 22.39 -20.52
N THR A 590 -9.19 21.18 -20.53
CA THR A 590 -9.57 20.43 -19.33
C THR A 590 -8.52 19.38 -18.96
N GLY A 591 -8.59 18.88 -17.72
CA GLY A 591 -7.57 18.04 -17.15
C GLY A 591 -6.35 18.82 -16.66
N ARG A 592 -5.59 18.29 -15.73
CA ARG A 592 -4.41 18.97 -15.13
C ARG A 592 -3.34 19.37 -16.15
N ARG A 593 -3.31 18.72 -17.32
CA ARG A 593 -2.37 18.99 -18.42
C ARG A 593 -3.00 19.77 -19.56
N GLY A 594 -4.30 20.05 -19.49
CA GLY A 594 -5.04 20.72 -20.57
C GLY A 594 -5.23 19.87 -21.82
N SER A 595 -5.00 18.56 -21.76
CA SER A 595 -5.08 17.64 -22.90
C SER A 595 -6.48 17.10 -23.17
N GLY A 596 -7.46 17.40 -22.30
CA GLY A 596 -8.78 16.78 -22.32
C GLY A 596 -8.81 15.41 -21.69
N TYR A 597 -7.83 15.08 -20.84
CA TYR A 597 -7.82 13.85 -20.07
C TYR A 597 -9.10 13.73 -19.25
N ALA A 598 -9.81 12.60 -19.37
CA ALA A 598 -10.93 12.23 -18.55
C ALA A 598 -10.50 11.09 -17.60
N HIS A 599 -10.84 11.22 -16.31
CA HIS A 599 -10.60 10.18 -15.34
C HIS A 599 -11.66 9.09 -15.43
N ASP A 600 -12.92 9.51 -15.45
CA ASP A 600 -14.08 8.64 -15.64
C ASP A 600 -15.14 9.33 -16.50
N ALA A 601 -16.19 8.60 -16.88
CA ALA A 601 -17.34 9.12 -17.57
C ALA A 601 -18.58 8.26 -17.35
N GLN A 602 -19.77 8.83 -17.59
CA GLN A 602 -21.00 8.07 -17.83
C GLN A 602 -21.57 8.47 -19.19
N CYS A 603 -21.82 7.49 -20.08
CA CYS A 603 -22.36 7.74 -21.41
C CYS A 603 -23.74 7.08 -21.56
N VAL A 604 -24.77 7.87 -21.92
CA VAL A 604 -26.17 7.44 -21.96
C VAL A 604 -26.87 7.97 -23.22
N ILE A 605 -27.98 7.36 -23.61
CA ILE A 605 -28.96 8.04 -24.44
C ILE A 605 -29.75 8.99 -23.54
N TYR A 606 -29.56 10.28 -23.72
CA TYR A 606 -30.17 11.29 -22.87
C TYR A 606 -31.68 11.31 -23.03
N ARG A 607 -32.39 11.25 -21.92
CA ARG A 607 -33.87 11.25 -21.83
C ARG A 607 -34.38 12.25 -20.80
N GLY A 608 -33.52 13.15 -20.37
CA GLY A 608 -33.88 14.20 -19.42
C GLY A 608 -34.71 15.31 -20.00
N PRO A 609 -34.93 16.37 -19.23
CA PRO A 609 -35.83 17.45 -19.60
C PRO A 609 -35.35 18.36 -20.73
N ASP A 610 -34.05 18.39 -21.02
CA ASP A 610 -33.47 19.15 -22.13
C ASP A 610 -33.84 18.54 -23.48
N THR A 611 -34.84 19.13 -24.11
CA THR A 611 -35.42 18.60 -25.37
C THR A 611 -34.48 18.82 -26.59
N GLU A 612 -33.50 19.70 -26.53
CA GLU A 612 -32.52 19.93 -27.58
C GLU A 612 -31.58 18.73 -27.73
N HIS A 613 -31.30 18.06 -26.60
CA HIS A 613 -30.40 16.95 -26.54
C HIS A 613 -31.10 15.58 -26.39
N ALA A 614 -32.43 15.57 -26.29
CA ALA A 614 -33.17 14.33 -26.11
C ALA A 614 -32.93 13.33 -27.25
N GLY A 615 -32.59 12.09 -26.91
CA GLY A 615 -32.30 11.02 -27.84
C GLY A 615 -30.87 11.01 -28.41
N LYS A 616 -30.05 12.00 -28.06
CA LYS A 616 -28.62 12.00 -28.37
C LYS A 616 -27.86 11.08 -27.39
N GLU A 617 -26.74 10.57 -27.85
CA GLU A 617 -25.78 9.90 -26.96
C GLU A 617 -24.88 10.95 -26.33
N VAL A 618 -24.99 11.09 -25.00
CA VAL A 618 -24.30 12.12 -24.24
C VAL A 618 -23.38 11.47 -23.22
N CYS A 619 -22.12 11.92 -23.16
CA CYS A 619 -21.17 11.52 -22.12
C CYS A 619 -20.96 12.66 -21.12
N PHE A 620 -21.02 12.31 -19.85
CA PHE A 620 -20.66 13.15 -18.70
C PHE A 620 -19.24 12.75 -18.27
N GLY A 621 -18.24 13.52 -18.69
CA GLY A 621 -16.84 13.21 -18.45
C GLY A 621 -16.28 14.00 -17.25
N LEU A 622 -15.59 13.30 -16.36
CA LEU A 622 -14.89 13.85 -15.18
C LEU A 622 -13.42 14.08 -15.56
N ASN A 623 -13.11 15.32 -15.94
CA ASN A 623 -11.83 15.65 -16.59
C ASN A 623 -10.82 16.21 -15.57
N GLU A 624 -10.62 15.55 -14.42
CA GLU A 624 -9.75 15.97 -13.32
C GLU A 624 -10.04 17.37 -12.75
N THR A 625 -10.38 18.35 -13.58
CA THR A 625 -10.56 19.77 -13.24
C THR A 625 -11.95 20.31 -13.59
N HIS A 626 -12.73 19.55 -14.35
CA HIS A 626 -14.03 19.96 -14.88
C HIS A 626 -14.98 18.77 -15.04
N LEU A 627 -16.27 19.05 -14.92
CA LEU A 627 -17.31 18.27 -15.56
C LEU A 627 -17.40 18.72 -17.02
N ASN A 628 -17.33 17.78 -17.96
CA ASN A 628 -17.51 18.01 -19.39
C ASN A 628 -18.67 17.18 -19.91
N ILE A 629 -19.68 17.81 -20.48
CA ILE A 629 -20.83 17.18 -21.12
C ILE A 629 -20.62 17.23 -22.63
N ALA A 630 -20.68 16.06 -23.30
CA ALA A 630 -20.36 15.96 -24.72
C ALA A 630 -21.40 15.12 -25.49
N ASP A 631 -21.84 15.62 -26.66
CA ASP A 631 -22.61 14.86 -27.66
C ASP A 631 -21.64 13.98 -28.48
N VAL A 632 -21.76 12.66 -28.28
CA VAL A 632 -20.95 11.65 -28.96
C VAL A 632 -21.76 10.78 -29.92
N SER A 633 -22.94 11.23 -30.32
CA SER A 633 -23.84 10.52 -31.24
C SER A 633 -23.16 10.19 -32.55
N ASP A 634 -22.36 11.11 -33.12
CA ASP A 634 -21.48 10.83 -34.24
C ASP A 634 -20.03 10.65 -33.73
N LYS A 635 -19.56 9.43 -33.78
CA LYS A 635 -18.22 9.07 -33.27
C LYS A 635 -17.07 9.74 -34.01
N ASN A 636 -17.31 10.26 -35.19
CA ASN A 636 -16.32 11.00 -35.99
C ASN A 636 -16.36 12.52 -35.75
N VAL A 637 -17.47 13.03 -35.21
CA VAL A 637 -17.71 14.48 -35.00
C VAL A 637 -18.38 14.71 -33.67
N SER A 638 -17.70 14.32 -32.58
CA SER A 638 -18.17 14.60 -31.23
C SER A 638 -17.94 16.03 -30.83
N VAL A 639 -18.86 16.62 -30.07
CA VAL A 639 -18.79 18.03 -29.67
C VAL A 639 -19.08 18.20 -28.18
N SER A 640 -18.34 19.09 -27.51
CA SER A 640 -18.68 19.51 -26.16
C SER A 640 -19.98 20.33 -26.17
N ILE A 641 -20.93 19.96 -25.31
CA ILE A 641 -22.13 20.74 -25.01
C ILE A 641 -21.76 21.79 -23.97
N ALA A 642 -21.25 21.35 -22.81
CA ALA A 642 -20.83 22.21 -21.72
C ALA A 642 -19.52 21.75 -21.10
N THR A 643 -18.80 22.73 -20.52
CA THR A 643 -17.62 22.47 -19.68
C THR A 643 -17.69 23.39 -18.49
N THR A 644 -17.77 22.83 -17.30
CA THR A 644 -17.92 23.60 -16.05
C THR A 644 -16.98 23.08 -14.98
N SER A 645 -16.63 23.95 -14.03
CA SER A 645 -15.80 23.65 -12.87
C SER A 645 -16.51 24.12 -11.61
N TYR A 646 -15.95 23.82 -10.46
CA TYR A 646 -16.58 24.09 -9.15
C TYR A 646 -15.54 24.61 -8.15
N PRO A 647 -16.00 25.23 -7.03
CA PRO A 647 -15.09 25.67 -5.98
C PRO A 647 -14.30 24.52 -5.36
N ASN A 648 -13.04 24.78 -5.00
CA ASN A 648 -12.17 23.78 -4.33
C ASN A 648 -11.95 22.51 -5.15
N VAL A 649 -11.96 22.61 -6.49
CA VAL A 649 -11.66 21.49 -7.34
C VAL A 649 -10.22 21.00 -7.12
N ALA A 650 -10.07 19.71 -6.84
CA ALA A 650 -8.78 19.04 -6.71
C ALA A 650 -8.62 17.91 -7.72
N TYR A 651 -9.63 17.03 -7.83
CA TYR A 651 -9.62 15.93 -8.78
C TYR A 651 -11.04 15.44 -9.11
N ALA A 652 -11.71 16.04 -10.08
CA ALA A 652 -13.02 15.57 -10.56
C ALA A 652 -12.89 14.11 -11.00
N HIS A 653 -13.55 13.21 -10.27
CA HIS A 653 -13.21 11.80 -10.24
C HIS A 653 -14.24 10.92 -10.95
N GLN A 654 -15.41 10.70 -10.36
CA GLN A 654 -16.45 9.78 -10.86
C GLN A 654 -17.84 10.37 -10.59
N GLY A 655 -18.84 9.93 -11.34
CA GLY A 655 -20.21 10.40 -11.13
C GLY A 655 -21.27 9.57 -11.84
N TRP A 656 -22.53 9.77 -11.43
CA TRP A 656 -23.69 9.03 -11.95
C TRP A 656 -24.93 9.92 -12.05
N LEU A 657 -25.73 9.71 -13.11
CA LEU A 657 -27.03 10.38 -13.32
C LEU A 657 -28.14 9.75 -12.48
N THR A 658 -29.11 10.56 -12.05
CA THR A 658 -30.44 10.09 -11.64
C THR A 658 -31.19 9.43 -12.81
N ASP A 659 -32.10 8.49 -12.51
CA ASP A 659 -32.88 7.77 -13.55
C ASP A 659 -33.66 8.70 -14.50
N ASP A 660 -34.06 9.89 -14.04
CA ASP A 660 -34.76 10.91 -14.82
C ASP A 660 -33.82 11.86 -15.60
N HIS A 661 -32.50 11.66 -15.49
CA HIS A 661 -31.47 12.47 -16.10
C HIS A 661 -31.50 13.97 -15.77
N ARG A 662 -32.03 14.34 -14.60
CA ARG A 662 -32.13 15.73 -14.15
C ARG A 662 -30.95 16.17 -13.29
N TYR A 663 -30.38 15.23 -12.55
CA TYR A 663 -29.26 15.51 -11.66
C TYR A 663 -28.10 14.56 -11.95
N PHE A 664 -26.90 15.12 -11.86
CA PHE A 664 -25.68 14.34 -11.93
C PHE A 664 -24.92 14.48 -10.62
N PHE A 665 -24.72 13.36 -9.93
CA PHE A 665 -23.93 13.30 -8.71
C PHE A 665 -22.50 12.98 -9.07
N MET A 666 -21.53 13.70 -8.51
CA MET A 666 -20.11 13.44 -8.71
C MET A 666 -19.29 13.70 -7.46
N ASN A 667 -18.10 13.14 -7.45
CA ASN A 667 -17.14 13.30 -6.37
C ASN A 667 -15.80 13.89 -6.86
N ASP A 668 -14.99 14.33 -5.89
CA ASP A 668 -13.65 14.88 -6.09
C ASP A 668 -12.66 14.17 -5.15
N GLU A 669 -11.91 13.21 -5.68
CA GLU A 669 -11.01 12.35 -4.91
C GLU A 669 -9.84 13.09 -4.23
N GLY A 670 -9.65 14.36 -4.53
CA GLY A 670 -8.46 15.11 -4.09
C GLY A 670 -8.72 16.18 -3.03
N ASP A 671 -9.96 16.55 -2.76
CA ASP A 671 -10.26 17.72 -1.95
C ASP A 671 -10.16 17.46 -0.44
N GLU A 672 -10.59 16.30 0.08
CA GLU A 672 -10.38 15.93 1.47
C GLU A 672 -8.89 15.75 1.80
N PRO A 673 -8.09 14.96 1.02
CA PRO A 673 -6.67 14.80 1.32
C PRO A 673 -5.86 16.12 1.28
N GLN A 674 -6.35 17.11 0.52
CA GLN A 674 -5.73 18.43 0.44
C GLN A 674 -6.29 19.41 1.49
N GLY A 675 -7.28 19.01 2.29
CA GLY A 675 -7.90 19.84 3.31
C GLY A 675 -8.68 21.01 2.73
N LEU A 676 -9.22 20.87 1.53
CA LEU A 676 -10.01 21.89 0.85
C LEU A 676 -11.46 21.91 1.33
N VAL A 677 -11.91 20.82 1.92
CA VAL A 677 -13.25 20.59 2.49
C VAL A 677 -13.14 20.00 3.89
N GLU A 678 -14.20 20.11 4.69
CA GLU A 678 -14.22 19.67 6.09
C GLU A 678 -14.65 18.22 6.27
N GLY A 679 -15.26 17.60 5.24
CA GLY A 679 -15.76 16.23 5.27
C GLY A 679 -15.96 15.69 3.87
N THR A 680 -16.25 14.39 3.76
CA THR A 680 -16.48 13.69 2.48
C THR A 680 -17.54 14.40 1.65
N ARG A 681 -17.16 14.87 0.45
CA ARG A 681 -17.98 15.77 -0.35
C ARG A 681 -18.55 15.10 -1.60
N THR A 682 -19.87 15.16 -1.77
CA THR A 682 -20.54 14.82 -3.03
C THR A 682 -21.15 16.08 -3.65
N LEU A 683 -20.89 16.32 -4.92
CA LEU A 683 -21.37 17.44 -5.71
C LEU A 683 -22.63 17.03 -6.49
N VAL A 684 -23.72 17.80 -6.38
CA VAL A 684 -24.97 17.55 -7.08
C VAL A 684 -25.18 18.64 -8.12
N TRP A 685 -25.15 18.24 -9.37
CA TRP A 685 -25.39 19.13 -10.51
C TRP A 685 -26.83 19.02 -11.00
N ASP A 686 -27.51 20.14 -11.13
CA ASP A 686 -28.75 20.24 -11.90
C ASP A 686 -28.36 20.33 -13.39
N VAL A 687 -28.68 19.28 -14.14
CA VAL A 687 -28.41 19.12 -15.56
C VAL A 687 -29.73 19.12 -16.38
N THR A 688 -30.74 19.83 -15.88
CA THR A 688 -31.99 20.04 -16.60
C THR A 688 -31.83 20.84 -17.88
N ASP A 689 -30.75 21.63 -17.97
CA ASP A 689 -30.25 22.32 -19.17
C ASP A 689 -28.78 21.87 -19.33
N LEU A 690 -28.48 21.05 -20.35
CA LEU A 690 -27.14 20.50 -20.56
C LEU A 690 -26.12 21.55 -21.02
N ASP A 691 -26.57 22.66 -21.59
CA ASP A 691 -25.73 23.79 -22.01
C ASP A 691 -25.31 24.70 -20.84
N ASP A 692 -26.07 24.68 -19.72
CA ASP A 692 -25.81 25.49 -18.52
C ASP A 692 -25.99 24.67 -17.21
N PRO A 693 -25.14 23.64 -16.97
CA PRO A 693 -25.23 22.84 -15.77
C PRO A 693 -24.93 23.66 -14.52
N ILE A 694 -25.76 23.55 -13.50
CA ILE A 694 -25.69 24.34 -12.27
C ILE A 694 -25.32 23.44 -11.08
N LEU A 695 -24.30 23.80 -10.29
CA LEU A 695 -24.02 23.15 -9.02
C LEU A 695 -25.15 23.51 -8.03
N ALA A 696 -26.08 22.56 -7.85
CA ALA A 696 -27.28 22.74 -7.04
C ALA A 696 -27.00 22.53 -5.55
N LYS A 697 -26.06 21.63 -5.21
CA LYS A 697 -25.73 21.27 -3.81
C LYS A 697 -24.29 20.76 -3.70
N GLU A 698 -23.67 21.11 -2.61
CA GLU A 698 -22.51 20.39 -2.05
C GLU A 698 -23.01 19.65 -0.81
N TYR A 699 -23.08 18.33 -0.86
CA TYR A 699 -23.37 17.49 0.29
C TYR A 699 -22.05 17.18 1.00
N ILE A 700 -21.94 17.48 2.29
CA ILE A 700 -20.78 17.18 3.12
C ILE A 700 -21.22 16.17 4.18
N ALA A 701 -20.63 14.99 4.15
CA ALA A 701 -20.87 13.95 5.16
C ALA A 701 -20.15 14.26 6.48
N GLU A 702 -20.52 13.54 7.54
CA GLU A 702 -19.85 13.63 8.85
C GLU A 702 -18.47 12.97 8.84
N THR A 703 -18.20 12.08 7.89
CA THR A 703 -16.87 11.45 7.70
C THR A 703 -15.90 12.40 7.03
N THR A 704 -14.60 12.16 7.23
CA THR A 704 -13.52 12.94 6.61
C THR A 704 -12.70 12.10 5.62
N ALA A 705 -13.19 10.91 5.29
CA ALA A 705 -12.54 10.03 4.34
C ALA A 705 -12.72 10.56 2.91
N THR A 706 -11.77 10.26 2.07
CA THR A 706 -11.88 10.51 0.63
C THR A 706 -13.06 9.74 0.04
N ASP A 707 -13.91 10.41 -0.73
CA ASP A 707 -14.92 9.77 -1.55
C ASP A 707 -14.31 9.05 -2.76
N HIS A 708 -15.04 8.07 -3.32
CA HIS A 708 -14.54 7.34 -4.47
C HIS A 708 -15.71 6.96 -5.40
N ASN A 709 -16.02 5.68 -5.62
CA ASN A 709 -17.02 5.29 -6.60
C ASN A 709 -18.46 5.36 -6.05
N LEU A 710 -19.37 5.94 -6.82
CA LEU A 710 -20.79 6.04 -6.50
C LEU A 710 -21.65 5.52 -7.65
N TYR A 711 -22.76 4.87 -7.28
CA TYR A 711 -23.79 4.41 -8.23
C TYR A 711 -25.18 4.69 -7.68
N ILE A 712 -26.15 4.91 -8.58
CA ILE A 712 -27.52 5.24 -8.22
C ILE A 712 -28.45 4.15 -8.74
N VAL A 713 -29.41 3.72 -7.89
CA VAL A 713 -30.49 2.81 -8.24
C VAL A 713 -31.79 3.38 -7.68
N GLY A 714 -32.65 3.90 -8.54
CA GLY A 714 -33.85 4.64 -8.13
C GLY A 714 -33.48 5.85 -7.28
N ASP A 715 -34.05 5.94 -6.09
CA ASP A 715 -33.85 7.06 -5.15
C ASP A 715 -32.73 6.77 -4.13
N VAL A 716 -31.84 5.83 -4.41
CA VAL A 716 -30.75 5.48 -3.51
C VAL A 716 -29.39 5.56 -4.20
N MET A 717 -28.49 6.27 -3.58
CA MET A 717 -27.07 6.34 -3.95
C MET A 717 -26.23 5.45 -3.05
N TYR A 718 -25.34 4.68 -3.65
CA TYR A 718 -24.40 3.78 -3.00
C TYR A 718 -22.98 4.28 -3.26
N GLN A 719 -22.23 4.56 -2.20
CA GLN A 719 -20.88 5.08 -2.29
C GLN A 719 -19.87 4.13 -1.64
N SER A 720 -18.68 4.05 -2.21
CA SER A 720 -17.49 3.44 -1.62
C SER A 720 -16.50 4.56 -1.31
N ASN A 721 -16.31 4.89 -0.03
CA ASN A 721 -15.59 6.08 0.41
C ASN A 721 -14.34 5.68 1.21
N TYR A 722 -13.43 4.96 0.56
CA TYR A 722 -12.16 4.49 1.13
C TYR A 722 -12.27 4.08 2.61
N SER A 723 -11.63 4.81 3.53
CA SER A 723 -11.61 4.50 4.96
C SER A 723 -12.95 4.69 5.68
N ALA A 724 -13.94 5.35 5.04
CA ALA A 724 -15.29 5.41 5.58
C ALA A 724 -16.13 4.19 5.20
N GLY A 725 -15.64 3.28 4.36
CA GLY A 725 -16.33 2.09 3.94
C GLY A 725 -17.45 2.37 2.92
N PHE A 726 -18.44 1.51 2.93
CA PHE A 726 -19.62 1.59 2.05
C PHE A 726 -20.72 2.42 2.69
N ARG A 727 -21.34 3.36 1.92
CA ARG A 727 -22.37 4.30 2.37
C ARG A 727 -23.61 4.19 1.52
N VAL A 728 -24.77 4.40 2.14
CA VAL A 728 -26.07 4.35 1.51
C VAL A 728 -26.81 5.65 1.81
N LEU A 729 -27.18 6.39 0.76
CA LEU A 729 -27.86 7.67 0.88
C LEU A 729 -29.24 7.62 0.20
N ASP A 730 -30.24 8.15 0.87
CA ASP A 730 -31.53 8.49 0.27
C ASP A 730 -31.37 9.80 -0.50
N ILE A 731 -31.68 9.77 -1.79
CA ILE A 731 -31.62 10.89 -2.71
C ILE A 731 -33.00 11.17 -3.36
N SER A 732 -34.09 10.76 -2.69
CA SER A 732 -35.47 11.08 -3.13
C SER A 732 -35.69 12.59 -3.26
N ASP A 733 -34.97 13.39 -2.46
CA ASP A 733 -34.71 14.81 -2.72
C ASP A 733 -33.23 14.96 -3.11
N PRO A 734 -32.91 15.10 -4.42
CA PRO A 734 -31.53 15.15 -4.87
C PRO A 734 -30.68 16.29 -4.29
N VAL A 735 -31.34 17.38 -3.85
CA VAL A 735 -30.62 18.53 -3.26
C VAL A 735 -30.55 18.48 -1.72
N ASP A 736 -31.09 17.43 -1.10
CA ASP A 736 -30.99 17.16 0.34
C ASP A 736 -30.69 15.67 0.62
N PRO A 737 -29.57 15.12 0.12
CA PRO A 737 -29.19 13.73 0.37
C PRO A 737 -29.08 13.42 1.86
N VAL A 738 -29.53 12.24 2.28
CA VAL A 738 -29.52 11.81 3.68
C VAL A 738 -28.87 10.42 3.79
N GLU A 739 -27.82 10.28 4.61
CA GLU A 739 -27.24 8.96 4.90
C GLU A 739 -28.21 8.12 5.73
N ILE A 740 -28.65 7.01 5.15
CA ILE A 740 -29.60 6.07 5.75
C ILE A 740 -28.95 4.78 6.25
N GLY A 741 -27.74 4.46 5.81
CA GLY A 741 -27.05 3.26 6.23
C GLY A 741 -25.57 3.28 5.84
N PHE A 742 -24.79 2.44 6.51
CA PHE A 742 -23.40 2.22 6.17
C PHE A 742 -22.89 0.84 6.58
N PHE A 743 -21.77 0.44 5.99
CA PHE A 743 -20.99 -0.72 6.38
C PHE A 743 -19.50 -0.40 6.27
N ASP A 744 -18.81 -0.45 7.39
CA ASP A 744 -17.36 -0.23 7.41
C ASP A 744 -16.65 -1.52 6.96
N THR A 745 -16.13 -1.51 5.75
CA THR A 745 -15.41 -2.66 5.17
C THR A 745 -14.03 -2.88 5.79
N SER A 746 -13.55 -1.92 6.59
CA SER A 746 -12.19 -1.93 7.11
C SER A 746 -12.17 -1.43 8.55
N PRO A 747 -12.33 -2.32 9.51
CA PRO A 747 -12.40 -1.95 10.93
C PRO A 747 -11.05 -1.50 11.52
N TYR A 748 -10.08 -1.14 10.71
CA TYR A 748 -8.73 -0.69 11.10
C TYR A 748 -8.30 0.53 10.25
N GLU A 749 -7.39 1.34 10.79
CA GLU A 749 -6.84 2.46 10.04
C GLU A 749 -6.13 2.01 8.75
N GLY A 750 -6.46 2.64 7.63
CA GLY A 750 -5.85 2.40 6.33
C GLY A 750 -6.55 1.35 5.46
N GLY A 751 -7.70 0.83 5.87
CA GLY A 751 -8.59 0.08 5.00
C GLY A 751 -9.27 0.97 3.95
N ALA A 752 -9.69 0.37 2.84
CA ALA A 752 -10.26 1.13 1.73
C ALA A 752 -11.38 0.38 1.03
N SER A 753 -12.62 0.91 1.09
CA SER A 753 -13.70 0.53 0.18
C SER A 753 -13.42 1.16 -1.19
N TRP A 754 -13.22 0.33 -2.22
CA TRP A 754 -12.86 0.83 -3.56
C TRP A 754 -14.06 1.04 -4.46
N SER A 755 -14.88 0.02 -4.62
CA SER A 755 -16.03 0.04 -5.53
C SER A 755 -17.19 -0.80 -5.02
N ASN A 756 -18.38 -0.59 -5.59
CA ASN A 756 -19.55 -1.38 -5.30
C ASN A 756 -20.34 -1.64 -6.58
N TYR A 757 -21.13 -2.71 -6.59
CA TYR A 757 -22.06 -3.03 -7.64
C TYR A 757 -23.46 -3.34 -7.06
N PRO A 758 -24.41 -2.38 -7.15
CA PRO A 758 -25.72 -2.52 -6.52
C PRO A 758 -26.83 -3.05 -7.46
N PHE A 759 -26.50 -3.47 -8.68
CA PHE A 759 -27.47 -3.73 -9.74
C PHE A 759 -27.90 -5.20 -9.86
N PHE A 760 -27.51 -6.09 -8.93
CA PHE A 760 -28.01 -7.48 -8.94
C PHE A 760 -29.50 -7.55 -8.65
N LYS A 761 -30.22 -8.42 -9.38
CA LYS A 761 -31.66 -8.62 -9.21
C LYS A 761 -32.04 -9.19 -7.86
N SER A 762 -31.15 -9.93 -7.23
CA SER A 762 -31.30 -10.42 -5.86
C SER A 762 -31.35 -9.30 -4.81
N GLY A 763 -30.92 -8.08 -5.17
CA GLY A 763 -30.74 -6.97 -4.25
C GLY A 763 -29.49 -7.09 -3.38
N ILE A 764 -28.59 -8.02 -3.70
CA ILE A 764 -27.27 -8.11 -3.09
C ILE A 764 -26.36 -7.03 -3.71
N ILE A 765 -25.56 -6.43 -2.87
CA ILE A 765 -24.57 -5.43 -3.27
C ILE A 765 -23.20 -6.05 -3.08
N ALA A 766 -22.44 -6.14 -4.16
CA ALA A 766 -21.03 -6.55 -4.08
C ALA A 766 -20.17 -5.31 -3.79
N VAL A 767 -19.31 -5.39 -2.79
CA VAL A 767 -18.41 -4.29 -2.38
C VAL A 767 -17.01 -4.83 -2.22
N THR A 768 -16.01 -4.10 -2.69
CA THR A 768 -14.60 -4.47 -2.52
C THR A 768 -13.91 -3.65 -1.44
N GLY A 769 -13.25 -4.35 -0.51
CA GLY A 769 -12.27 -3.78 0.41
C GLY A 769 -10.86 -4.09 -0.09
N THR A 770 -10.10 -3.06 -0.43
CA THR A 770 -8.83 -3.17 -1.19
C THR A 770 -7.83 -4.17 -0.62
N GLY A 771 -7.66 -4.19 0.68
CA GLY A 771 -6.75 -5.10 1.38
C GLY A 771 -7.42 -6.36 1.90
N ASP A 772 -8.75 -6.47 1.80
CA ASP A 772 -9.56 -7.44 2.52
C ASP A 772 -10.18 -8.49 1.60
N GLY A 773 -10.96 -8.06 0.62
CA GLY A 773 -11.64 -8.98 -0.29
C GLY A 773 -13.00 -8.49 -0.79
N LEU A 774 -13.89 -9.43 -1.02
CA LEU A 774 -15.25 -9.20 -1.52
C LEU A 774 -16.26 -9.33 -0.39
N PHE A 775 -17.03 -8.29 -0.17
CA PHE A 775 -18.20 -8.25 0.72
C PHE A 775 -19.48 -8.39 -0.10
N LEU A 776 -20.40 -9.22 0.37
CA LEU A 776 -21.77 -9.30 -0.14
C LEU A 776 -22.71 -8.71 0.92
N LEU A 777 -23.27 -7.56 0.59
CA LEU A 777 -24.04 -6.75 1.52
C LEU A 777 -25.51 -6.68 1.10
N LYS A 778 -26.37 -6.34 2.07
CA LYS A 778 -27.81 -6.18 1.87
C LYS A 778 -28.28 -4.92 2.58
N ASN A 779 -28.79 -3.98 1.80
CA ASN A 779 -29.38 -2.75 2.34
C ASN A 779 -30.71 -3.03 3.01
N MET A 780 -30.84 -2.73 4.29
CA MET A 780 -32.03 -2.90 5.09
C MET A 780 -32.80 -1.59 5.30
N ALA A 781 -32.17 -0.44 5.03
CA ALA A 781 -32.78 0.89 5.22
C ALA A 781 -34.00 1.10 4.30
N GLN A 782 -33.93 0.65 3.05
CA GLN A 782 -35.06 0.76 2.10
C GLN A 782 -36.35 0.07 2.57
N ARG A 783 -36.29 -1.00 3.35
CA ARG A 783 -37.49 -1.68 3.86
C ARG A 783 -38.27 -0.84 4.85
N ARG A 784 -37.66 0.23 5.41
CA ARG A 784 -38.32 1.15 6.35
C ARG A 784 -38.96 2.34 5.63
N LEU A 785 -38.60 2.61 4.37
CA LEU A 785 -39.14 3.71 3.57
C LEU A 785 -40.40 3.32 2.82
N VAL A 786 -40.70 2.04 2.68
CA VAL A 786 -41.97 1.54 2.10
C VAL A 786 -42.97 1.30 3.23
N PRO A 787 -44.07 2.10 3.35
CA PRO A 787 -45.07 1.96 4.42
C PRO A 787 -45.90 0.68 4.33
#